data_3284f246df03e963c168e02ea3be6a9d
#
_entry.id   3284f246df03e963c168e02ea3be6a9d
#
_cell.length_a   1.000
_cell.length_b   1.000
_cell.length_c   1.000
_cell.angle_alpha   90.00
_cell.angle_beta   90.00
_cell.angle_gamma   90.00
#
_symmetry.space_group_name_H-M   'P 1'
#
loop_
_entity.id
_entity.type
_entity.pdbx_description
1 polymer ?
#
loop_
_entity_poly.entity_id
_entity_poly.type
_entity_poly.pdbx_seq_one_letter_code
_entity_poly.pdbx_strand_id
1 'polypeptide(L)'
;MISDQDADRPRWAPDGKRFAFVSNKEKGSQIWVADFDGASGTVTAKHRLTNIATEASGELWSPDGKNILFKSDVYPECDATPAKESACNAKKVDEARNSKVKAQIFTHLLYRHWNAYKEGKQTHLFVIPVEGCTTNHVGRGALTRAGELYSPDAAQSAAGRVGAPAPTRDEKGSGPCSVARDLTPGDYDAPVFSLGGQDNYAFSPDRQEICYASNHDREPAISTNNDLFTVPVRVGAGDSPAQVLAATKDITSENKAADNTPLYSPDGKYIAYRAQQRPGYESDRWRLMLYDRKTAKTYDTLRGDLDRWVGSFTWAPDSKAIYLSTEDKGESPIRYFFVGGDLFGEKHDASDAQQTGSQQEKHKFIEQEWARLYSVEVEGGYNDDLTIVGNGTRLLFTRMSISAPNEIQVLSIRRPTIEPKRPFDVGATPIVLTRLNDSVLSQVSMSPLESFWFPGANGDKVQGFLVRPPNFDPNKKYPVKFLIHGGPQGAWGDDWSYRWNPELFAAPTSSGPGYVVIMINFHGSTGYGQKFIDAINGDWGGAAFEDLMKGLDYAEQHYPFIDKDRESALGASYGGYMANWIIGHTNRFKCIVSHDGMFNTESAWGDTEELWFNEWEFKGTPYANREQYRKWSPHLSATNFKTPTLVVHGQLDYRLDVSQGFDLFTTLQRQGVPSKMLYFPDEGHWVLKPQNSQVWYKTVNDWVDQWVGK
;
A
#
# COMPACT_ATOMS: atom_id res chain seq x y z
N MET A 1 -4.75 20.92 15.03
CA MET A 1 -4.18 19.63 15.46
C MET A 1 -5.11 19.02 16.51
N ILE A 2 -5.43 17.73 16.40
CA ILE A 2 -6.13 16.99 17.46
C ILE A 2 -5.04 16.43 18.37
N SER A 3 -5.00 16.87 19.63
CA SER A 3 -3.91 16.52 20.55
C SER A 3 -4.36 15.72 21.78
N ASP A 4 -5.67 15.53 21.95
CA ASP A 4 -6.27 14.88 23.12
C ASP A 4 -6.76 13.44 22.83
N GLN A 5 -6.52 12.97 21.63
CA GLN A 5 -6.76 11.58 21.20
C GLN A 5 -5.90 11.26 19.96
N ASP A 6 -5.68 9.98 19.73
CA ASP A 6 -5.18 9.49 18.44
C ASP A 6 -6.16 9.88 17.33
N ALA A 7 -5.63 10.21 16.18
CA ALA A 7 -6.42 10.58 15.00
C ALA A 7 -5.65 10.14 13.75
N ASP A 8 -6.30 9.33 12.94
CA ASP A 8 -5.74 8.81 11.72
C ASP A 8 -6.67 9.07 10.53
N ARG A 9 -6.10 9.10 9.33
CA ARG A 9 -6.79 9.17 8.04
C ARG A 9 -7.85 10.29 7.94
N PRO A 10 -7.52 11.57 8.17
CA PRO A 10 -8.52 12.63 8.08
C PRO A 10 -9.07 12.78 6.66
N ARG A 11 -10.39 12.92 6.54
CA ARG A 11 -11.12 13.15 5.28
C ARG A 11 -12.04 14.36 5.42
N TRP A 12 -11.80 15.39 4.62
CA TRP A 12 -12.63 16.59 4.59
C TRP A 12 -14.01 16.30 3.99
N ALA A 13 -15.04 16.85 4.63
CA ALA A 13 -16.36 16.93 4.05
C ALA A 13 -16.35 17.90 2.85
N PRO A 14 -17.23 17.72 1.85
CA PRO A 14 -17.30 18.59 0.68
C PRO A 14 -17.55 20.07 1.00
N ASP A 15 -18.14 20.38 2.16
CA ASP A 15 -18.40 21.73 2.62
C ASP A 15 -17.15 22.46 3.15
N GLY A 16 -16.04 21.73 3.36
CA GLY A 16 -14.79 22.26 3.92
C GLY A 16 -14.88 22.74 5.38
N LYS A 17 -15.97 22.43 6.08
CA LYS A 17 -16.23 22.85 7.47
C LYS A 17 -16.13 21.70 8.47
N ARG A 18 -16.08 20.49 7.99
CA ARG A 18 -16.00 19.26 8.80
C ARG A 18 -14.97 18.32 8.21
N PHE A 19 -14.44 17.46 9.04
CA PHE A 19 -13.68 16.29 8.57
C PHE A 19 -13.97 15.07 9.45
N ALA A 20 -13.95 13.91 8.82
CA ALA A 20 -14.01 12.63 9.50
C ALA A 20 -12.59 12.10 9.75
N PHE A 21 -12.41 11.28 10.78
CA PHE A 21 -11.15 10.64 11.11
C PHE A 21 -11.40 9.38 11.94
N VAL A 22 -10.45 8.44 11.95
CA VAL A 22 -10.47 7.25 12.79
C VAL A 22 -9.78 7.54 14.11
N SER A 23 -10.34 7.02 15.23
CA SER A 23 -9.72 7.11 16.55
C SER A 23 -10.07 5.90 17.43
N ASN A 24 -9.09 5.43 18.20
CA ASN A 24 -9.21 4.34 19.19
C ASN A 24 -9.53 4.86 20.61
N LYS A 25 -9.91 6.10 20.76
CA LYS A 25 -10.14 6.75 22.08
C LYS A 25 -11.14 6.01 22.96
N GLU A 26 -12.14 5.38 22.36
CA GLU A 26 -13.19 4.66 23.04
C GLU A 26 -13.43 3.29 22.43
N LYS A 27 -12.90 2.22 23.08
CA LYS A 27 -13.17 0.82 22.75
C LYS A 27 -13.03 0.44 21.25
N GLY A 28 -11.82 0.48 20.74
CA GLY A 28 -11.50 0.10 19.37
C GLY A 28 -11.71 1.24 18.37
N SER A 29 -11.31 0.99 17.12
CA SER A 29 -11.36 1.98 16.05
C SER A 29 -12.78 2.38 15.70
N GLN A 30 -13.07 3.67 15.76
CA GLN A 30 -14.35 4.26 15.42
C GLN A 30 -14.16 5.51 14.55
N ILE A 31 -15.18 5.85 13.77
CA ILE A 31 -15.18 7.08 12.99
C ILE A 31 -15.72 8.22 13.85
N TRP A 32 -14.98 9.31 13.84
CA TRP A 32 -15.29 10.57 14.49
C TRP A 32 -15.48 11.66 13.46
N VAL A 33 -16.32 12.64 13.75
CA VAL A 33 -16.48 13.85 12.95
C VAL A 33 -16.08 15.05 13.78
N ALA A 34 -15.29 15.93 13.19
CA ALA A 34 -14.86 17.19 13.77
C ALA A 34 -15.38 18.37 12.97
N ASP A 35 -15.90 19.39 13.67
CA ASP A 35 -16.21 20.70 13.12
C ASP A 35 -14.96 21.57 13.11
N PHE A 36 -14.70 22.25 12.01
CA PHE A 36 -13.53 23.06 11.78
C PHE A 36 -13.91 24.51 11.45
N ASP A 37 -13.35 25.45 12.19
CA ASP A 37 -13.44 26.87 11.87
C ASP A 37 -12.24 27.31 11.02
N GLY A 38 -12.48 27.54 9.73
CA GLY A 38 -11.45 27.98 8.79
C GLY A 38 -10.87 29.36 9.06
N ALA A 39 -11.57 30.24 9.83
CA ALA A 39 -11.07 31.56 10.17
C ALA A 39 -10.03 31.51 11.29
N SER A 40 -10.26 30.68 12.30
CA SER A 40 -9.31 30.48 13.41
C SER A 40 -8.31 29.33 13.15
N GLY A 41 -8.57 28.49 12.16
CA GLY A 41 -7.76 27.29 11.90
C GLY A 41 -7.88 26.21 12.99
N THR A 42 -9.01 26.17 13.73
CA THR A 42 -9.16 25.30 14.89
C THR A 42 -10.35 24.36 14.80
N VAL A 43 -10.24 23.20 15.47
CA VAL A 43 -11.34 22.29 15.71
C VAL A 43 -12.22 22.85 16.83
N THR A 44 -13.49 23.07 16.55
CA THR A 44 -14.45 23.70 17.50
C THR A 44 -15.28 22.68 18.26
N ALA A 45 -15.58 21.55 17.64
CA ALA A 45 -16.28 20.42 18.24
C ALA A 45 -15.85 19.11 17.59
N LYS A 46 -16.02 18.00 18.29
CA LYS A 46 -15.86 16.65 17.74
C LYS A 46 -16.74 15.65 18.47
N HIS A 47 -17.24 14.67 17.75
CA HIS A 47 -18.08 13.62 18.30
C HIS A 47 -17.82 12.30 17.58
N ARG A 48 -18.05 11.20 18.28
CA ARG A 48 -18.01 9.86 17.70
C ARG A 48 -19.27 9.63 16.86
N LEU A 49 -19.08 9.26 15.59
CA LEU A 49 -20.18 8.95 14.67
C LEU A 49 -20.60 7.47 14.74
N THR A 50 -19.62 6.55 14.77
CA THR A 50 -19.90 5.11 14.78
C THR A 50 -19.77 4.51 16.17
N ASN A 51 -20.52 3.42 16.40
CA ASN A 51 -20.41 2.56 17.57
C ASN A 51 -20.56 1.10 17.12
N ILE A 52 -19.62 0.66 16.30
CA ILE A 52 -19.61 -0.66 15.66
C ILE A 52 -18.77 -1.61 16.53
N ALA A 53 -19.33 -2.75 16.91
CA ALA A 53 -18.65 -3.72 17.78
C ALA A 53 -17.43 -4.37 17.09
N THR A 54 -17.47 -4.45 15.77
CA THR A 54 -16.41 -4.95 14.89
C THR A 54 -15.49 -3.85 14.38
N GLU A 55 -15.54 -2.67 15.03
CA GLU A 55 -14.74 -1.51 14.68
C GLU A 55 -15.13 -0.86 13.33
N ALA A 56 -14.58 0.30 13.03
CA ALA A 56 -14.85 1.05 11.81
C ALA A 56 -13.62 1.83 11.35
N SER A 57 -13.35 1.81 10.04
CA SER A 57 -12.21 2.52 9.43
C SER A 57 -12.49 2.83 7.95
N GLY A 58 -11.56 3.54 7.27
CA GLY A 58 -11.64 3.75 5.84
C GLY A 58 -12.80 4.69 5.42
N GLU A 59 -13.06 5.74 6.20
CA GLU A 59 -14.15 6.68 5.99
C GLU A 59 -14.01 7.47 4.69
N LEU A 60 -15.13 7.63 3.98
CA LEU A 60 -15.26 8.43 2.78
C LEU A 60 -16.59 9.18 2.81
N TRP A 61 -16.55 10.50 2.62
CA TRP A 61 -17.76 11.31 2.54
C TRP A 61 -18.52 11.10 1.24
N SER A 62 -19.86 11.05 1.34
CA SER A 62 -20.69 11.22 0.14
C SER A 62 -20.51 12.62 -0.46
N PRO A 63 -20.67 12.81 -1.78
CA PRO A 63 -20.49 14.09 -2.44
C PRO A 63 -21.35 15.24 -1.92
N ASP A 64 -22.44 14.97 -1.20
CA ASP A 64 -23.29 15.97 -0.57
C ASP A 64 -23.00 16.19 0.93
N GLY A 65 -22.00 15.47 1.48
CA GLY A 65 -21.61 15.57 2.88
C GLY A 65 -22.64 15.06 3.88
N LYS A 66 -23.63 14.24 3.44
CA LYS A 66 -24.71 13.75 4.30
C LYS A 66 -24.48 12.35 4.85
N ASN A 67 -23.64 11.55 4.18
CA ASN A 67 -23.34 10.20 4.57
C ASN A 67 -21.82 9.97 4.61
N ILE A 68 -21.43 8.99 5.42
CA ILE A 68 -20.08 8.43 5.41
C ILE A 68 -20.17 6.96 5.03
N LEU A 69 -19.37 6.55 4.02
CA LEU A 69 -19.06 5.19 3.67
C LEU A 69 -17.84 4.77 4.49
N PHE A 70 -17.83 3.55 5.02
CA PHE A 70 -16.72 3.04 5.81
C PHE A 70 -16.67 1.51 5.75
N LYS A 71 -15.57 0.92 6.16
CA LYS A 71 -15.38 -0.52 6.23
C LYS A 71 -15.38 -1.02 7.68
N SER A 72 -15.88 -2.26 7.86
CA SER A 72 -15.83 -3.01 9.12
C SER A 72 -15.69 -4.50 8.83
N ASP A 73 -14.92 -5.22 9.68
CA ASP A 73 -14.72 -6.67 9.54
C ASP A 73 -15.80 -7.40 10.32
N VAL A 74 -16.79 -7.95 9.63
CA VAL A 74 -18.00 -8.52 10.20
C VAL A 74 -18.08 -10.04 9.99
N TYR A 75 -18.95 -10.70 10.74
CA TYR A 75 -19.22 -12.11 10.55
C TYR A 75 -20.31 -12.31 9.48
N PRO A 76 -20.04 -12.96 8.33
CA PRO A 76 -21.02 -13.13 7.24
C PRO A 76 -22.30 -13.82 7.66
N GLU A 77 -22.24 -14.75 8.62
CA GLU A 77 -23.43 -15.41 9.17
C GLU A 77 -24.34 -14.47 9.97
N CYS A 78 -23.90 -13.24 10.24
CA CYS A 78 -24.71 -12.18 10.84
C CYS A 78 -25.49 -11.35 9.83
N ASP A 79 -25.30 -11.56 8.54
CA ASP A 79 -25.97 -10.81 7.47
C ASP A 79 -27.48 -10.82 7.67
N ALA A 80 -28.04 -9.64 7.89
CA ALA A 80 -29.45 -9.44 8.22
C ALA A 80 -29.86 -7.99 7.99
N THR A 81 -31.05 -7.61 8.45
CA THR A 81 -31.40 -6.19 8.54
C THR A 81 -30.48 -5.48 9.54
N PRO A 82 -30.16 -4.19 9.34
CA PRO A 82 -29.06 -3.49 10.04
C PRO A 82 -29.04 -3.66 11.57
N ALA A 83 -30.20 -3.58 12.23
CA ALA A 83 -30.29 -3.73 13.69
C ALA A 83 -30.00 -5.17 14.16
N LYS A 84 -30.41 -6.19 13.40
CA LYS A 84 -30.16 -7.59 13.73
C LYS A 84 -28.71 -7.97 13.47
N GLU A 85 -28.17 -7.50 12.36
CA GLU A 85 -26.77 -7.68 12.01
C GLU A 85 -25.84 -7.08 13.06
N SER A 86 -26.06 -5.81 13.45
CA SER A 86 -25.31 -5.14 14.52
C SER A 86 -25.35 -5.90 15.84
N ALA A 87 -26.54 -6.39 16.24
CA ALA A 87 -26.70 -7.17 17.47
C ALA A 87 -26.00 -8.54 17.40
N CYS A 88 -26.03 -9.21 16.26
CA CYS A 88 -25.37 -10.47 16.01
C CYS A 88 -23.84 -10.31 16.09
N ASN A 89 -23.28 -9.34 15.37
CA ASN A 89 -21.85 -9.05 15.41
C ASN A 89 -21.37 -8.69 16.81
N ALA A 90 -22.10 -7.85 17.54
CA ALA A 90 -21.76 -7.52 18.93
C ALA A 90 -21.73 -8.76 19.84
N LYS A 91 -22.72 -9.65 19.70
CA LYS A 91 -22.77 -10.91 20.46
C LYS A 91 -21.56 -11.79 20.16
N LYS A 92 -21.19 -11.96 18.88
CA LYS A 92 -20.05 -12.78 18.49
C LYS A 92 -18.71 -12.22 18.98
N VAL A 93 -18.52 -10.92 18.90
CA VAL A 93 -17.33 -10.24 19.46
C VAL A 93 -17.23 -10.47 20.95
N ASP A 94 -18.35 -10.35 21.70
CA ASP A 94 -18.35 -10.58 23.14
C ASP A 94 -18.11 -12.06 23.49
N GLU A 95 -18.68 -12.99 22.74
CA GLU A 95 -18.43 -14.43 22.90
C GLU A 95 -16.96 -14.77 22.67
N ALA A 96 -16.34 -14.28 21.59
CA ALA A 96 -14.92 -14.50 21.29
C ALA A 96 -13.99 -13.91 22.37
N ARG A 97 -14.30 -12.69 22.84
CA ARG A 97 -13.55 -11.99 23.89
C ARG A 97 -13.60 -12.76 25.23
N ASN A 98 -14.77 -13.23 25.60
CA ASN A 98 -15.00 -13.87 26.89
C ASN A 98 -14.71 -15.38 26.88
N SER A 99 -14.51 -16.00 25.74
CA SER A 99 -14.17 -17.40 25.61
C SER A 99 -12.84 -17.73 26.30
N LYS A 100 -12.83 -18.76 27.15
CA LYS A 100 -11.60 -19.33 27.70
C LYS A 100 -10.88 -20.23 26.70
N VAL A 101 -11.59 -20.75 25.72
CA VAL A 101 -11.04 -21.57 24.65
C VAL A 101 -10.57 -20.64 23.56
N LYS A 102 -9.29 -20.70 23.17
CA LYS A 102 -8.68 -19.90 22.12
C LYS A 102 -8.38 -20.72 20.86
N ALA A 103 -8.79 -21.99 20.83
CA ALA A 103 -8.69 -22.81 19.64
C ALA A 103 -9.60 -22.27 18.54
N GLN A 104 -9.10 -22.25 17.32
CA GLN A 104 -9.83 -21.86 16.11
C GLN A 104 -9.95 -23.06 15.17
N ILE A 105 -11.01 -23.11 14.40
CA ILE A 105 -11.25 -24.16 13.39
C ILE A 105 -11.36 -23.47 12.04
N PHE A 106 -10.49 -23.83 11.12
CA PHE A 106 -10.49 -23.31 9.75
C PHE A 106 -10.96 -24.40 8.79
N THR A 107 -11.78 -24.04 7.83
CA THR A 107 -12.37 -24.93 6.83
C THR A 107 -12.02 -24.56 5.40
N HIS A 108 -11.44 -23.39 5.19
CA HIS A 108 -11.02 -22.84 3.90
C HIS A 108 -9.79 -21.94 4.07
N LEU A 109 -9.16 -21.55 2.96
CA LEU A 109 -7.97 -20.71 2.93
C LEU A 109 -8.32 -19.21 3.11
N LEU A 110 -7.25 -18.37 3.16
CA LEU A 110 -7.25 -17.01 3.66
C LEU A 110 -7.82 -16.89 5.09
N TYR A 111 -7.63 -17.96 5.92
CA TYR A 111 -7.94 -17.89 7.35
C TYR A 111 -7.05 -16.90 8.10
N ARG A 112 -5.93 -16.51 7.49
CA ARG A 112 -5.02 -15.44 7.92
C ARG A 112 -4.59 -14.63 6.70
N HIS A 113 -4.24 -13.38 6.90
CA HIS A 113 -3.76 -12.49 5.84
C HIS A 113 -2.76 -11.48 6.41
N TRP A 114 -1.65 -11.27 5.74
CA TRP A 114 -0.57 -10.36 6.09
C TRP A 114 0.01 -10.60 7.50
N ASN A 115 -0.61 -10.10 8.57
CA ASN A 115 -0.16 -10.23 9.96
C ASN A 115 -1.28 -10.55 10.95
N ALA A 116 -2.46 -10.93 10.47
CA ALA A 116 -3.64 -11.20 11.30
C ALA A 116 -4.40 -12.45 10.85
N TYR A 117 -5.02 -13.12 11.80
CA TYR A 117 -6.06 -14.11 11.53
C TYR A 117 -7.39 -13.41 11.28
N LYS A 118 -8.13 -13.85 10.25
CA LYS A 118 -9.45 -13.28 9.88
C LYS A 118 -10.54 -13.63 10.89
N GLU A 119 -10.38 -14.68 11.68
CA GLU A 119 -11.31 -15.11 12.72
C GLU A 119 -12.73 -15.38 12.22
N GLY A 120 -12.88 -15.74 10.94
CA GLY A 120 -14.17 -15.95 10.27
C GLY A 120 -14.91 -14.66 9.91
N LYS A 121 -14.21 -13.53 9.87
CA LYS A 121 -14.76 -12.24 9.45
C LYS A 121 -14.41 -11.93 8.01
N GLN A 122 -15.24 -11.09 7.37
CA GLN A 122 -15.00 -10.48 6.08
C GLN A 122 -15.14 -8.97 6.18
N THR A 123 -14.36 -8.24 5.38
CA THR A 123 -14.48 -6.78 5.31
C THR A 123 -15.72 -6.42 4.50
N HIS A 124 -16.64 -5.64 5.07
CA HIS A 124 -17.80 -5.09 4.36
C HIS A 124 -17.80 -3.57 4.35
N LEU A 125 -18.48 -2.99 3.36
CA LEU A 125 -18.71 -1.56 3.22
C LEU A 125 -20.06 -1.16 3.80
N PHE A 126 -20.02 -0.23 4.75
CA PHE A 126 -21.19 0.31 5.43
C PHE A 126 -21.43 1.77 5.08
N VAL A 127 -22.68 2.18 5.07
CA VAL A 127 -23.05 3.60 4.96
C VAL A 127 -23.83 4.05 6.20
N ILE A 128 -23.49 5.24 6.71
CA ILE A 128 -24.17 5.85 7.85
C ILE A 128 -24.46 7.33 7.57
N PRO A 129 -25.68 7.84 7.87
CA PRO A 129 -25.97 9.28 7.83
C PRO A 129 -25.22 10.03 8.92
N VAL A 130 -24.70 11.21 8.57
CA VAL A 130 -23.98 12.09 9.52
C VAL A 130 -24.94 12.94 10.37
N GLU A 131 -26.10 13.32 9.80
CA GLU A 131 -27.12 14.10 10.51
C GLU A 131 -28.15 13.16 11.16
N GLY A 132 -28.50 13.46 12.42
CA GLY A 132 -29.44 12.66 13.23
C GLY A 132 -28.87 12.13 14.55
N CYS A 133 -27.56 12.25 14.78
CA CYS A 133 -26.89 11.90 16.01
C CYS A 133 -26.52 13.15 16.83
N THR A 134 -27.51 13.92 17.32
CA THR A 134 -27.22 14.94 18.33
C THR A 134 -27.11 14.28 19.69
N THR A 135 -25.89 13.94 20.11
CA THR A 135 -25.62 13.72 21.53
C THR A 135 -25.76 15.06 22.25
N ASN A 136 -26.67 15.14 23.20
CA ASN A 136 -26.83 16.31 24.05
C ASN A 136 -25.47 16.72 24.62
N HIS A 137 -25.07 17.96 24.36
CA HIS A 137 -24.00 18.63 25.10
C HIS A 137 -24.31 18.53 26.61
N VAL A 138 -23.49 17.78 27.34
CA VAL A 138 -23.45 17.90 28.79
C VAL A 138 -22.96 19.32 29.08
N GLY A 139 -23.86 20.11 29.62
CA GLY A 139 -23.63 21.53 29.96
C GLY A 139 -22.42 21.68 30.85
N ARG A 140 -21.74 22.81 30.68
CA ARG A 140 -20.73 23.33 31.58
C ARG A 140 -21.23 23.27 33.05
N GLY A 141 -20.79 22.27 33.77
CA GLY A 141 -20.88 22.22 35.25
C GLY A 141 -19.72 22.97 35.84
N ALA A 142 -20.03 23.90 36.69
CA ALA A 142 -19.10 24.79 37.36
C ALA A 142 -17.98 24.07 38.11
N LEU A 143 -16.79 24.65 38.00
CA LEU A 143 -15.65 24.40 38.89
C LEU A 143 -16.05 24.61 40.34
N THR A 144 -16.00 23.56 41.18
CA THR A 144 -15.78 23.70 42.59
C THR A 144 -14.54 22.95 43.02
N ARG A 145 -13.78 23.63 43.82
CA ARG A 145 -12.46 23.32 44.34
C ARG A 145 -12.44 22.18 45.37
N ALA A 146 -11.32 21.49 45.37
CA ALA A 146 -10.52 21.07 46.52
C ALA A 146 -10.89 19.81 47.28
N GLY A 147 -9.92 18.95 47.39
CA GLY A 147 -9.50 18.53 48.72
C GLY A 147 -9.39 17.01 48.92
N GLU A 148 -8.19 16.55 48.82
CA GLU A 148 -7.53 15.61 49.76
C GLU A 148 -8.04 14.18 50.04
N LEU A 149 -7.08 13.27 49.91
CA LEU A 149 -6.60 12.21 50.79
C LEU A 149 -7.08 10.76 50.54
N TYR A 150 -6.09 10.01 50.14
CA TYR A 150 -5.66 8.64 50.55
C TYR A 150 -6.54 7.82 51.51
N SER A 151 -6.84 6.56 51.19
CA SER A 151 -6.26 5.38 51.78
C SER A 151 -6.93 4.08 51.30
N PRO A 152 -6.23 2.93 51.28
CA PRO A 152 -6.73 1.68 50.72
C PRO A 152 -7.33 0.79 51.85
N ASP A 153 -7.94 -0.30 51.38
CA ASP A 153 -8.36 -1.52 52.07
C ASP A 153 -9.86 -1.71 52.24
N ALA A 154 -10.34 -2.75 51.58
CA ALA A 154 -10.97 -3.90 52.18
C ALA A 154 -11.80 -4.69 51.15
N ALA A 155 -11.44 -5.95 51.06
CA ALA A 155 -12.13 -6.99 50.33
C ALA A 155 -13.46 -7.39 51.04
N GLN A 156 -14.32 -7.95 50.20
CA GLN A 156 -15.22 -9.08 50.45
C GLN A 156 -16.71 -8.85 50.21
N SER A 157 -17.16 -9.68 49.28
CA SER A 157 -18.43 -10.37 49.18
C SER A 157 -19.75 -9.61 49.18
N ALA A 158 -20.45 -9.72 48.05
CA ALA A 158 -21.86 -10.20 48.07
C ALA A 158 -22.34 -10.48 46.64
N ALA A 159 -22.79 -11.70 46.42
CA ALA A 159 -23.58 -12.11 45.28
C ALA A 159 -24.91 -11.35 45.22
N GLY A 160 -25.21 -10.72 44.12
CA GLY A 160 -26.50 -10.10 43.91
C GLY A 160 -26.81 -10.08 42.39
N ARG A 161 -27.73 -10.92 41.98
CA ARG A 161 -28.34 -10.88 40.63
C ARG A 161 -28.88 -9.47 40.38
N VAL A 162 -28.42 -8.81 39.32
CA VAL A 162 -29.10 -7.64 38.77
C VAL A 162 -29.40 -7.93 37.32
N GLY A 163 -30.70 -8.01 37.02
CA GLY A 163 -31.24 -8.13 35.69
C GLY A 163 -30.88 -6.91 34.82
N ALA A 164 -30.70 -7.15 33.54
CA ALA A 164 -30.50 -6.12 32.57
C ALA A 164 -31.64 -5.09 32.65
N PRO A 165 -31.36 -3.77 32.74
CA PRO A 165 -32.40 -2.76 32.64
C PRO A 165 -32.98 -2.72 31.22
N ALA A 166 -34.29 -2.79 31.13
CA ALA A 166 -35.03 -2.44 29.92
C ALA A 166 -34.69 -1.02 29.48
N PRO A 167 -34.71 -0.71 28.19
CA PRO A 167 -34.44 0.64 27.70
C PRO A 167 -35.51 1.59 28.24
N THR A 168 -35.12 2.50 29.09
CA THR A 168 -35.95 3.63 29.52
C THR A 168 -36.19 4.55 28.32
N ARG A 169 -37.46 4.78 27.99
CA ARG A 169 -37.91 5.83 27.10
C ARG A 169 -37.60 7.17 27.77
N ASP A 170 -36.60 7.88 27.23
CA ASP A 170 -36.44 9.30 27.52
C ASP A 170 -37.34 10.12 26.61
N GLU A 171 -38.19 10.89 27.23
CA GLU A 171 -39.09 11.81 26.57
C GLU A 171 -38.34 13.00 26.00
N LYS A 172 -38.66 13.27 24.72
CA LYS A 172 -38.36 14.43 23.87
C LYS A 172 -37.03 14.41 23.08
N GLY A 173 -37.11 13.87 21.88
CA GLY A 173 -36.54 14.56 20.71
C GLY A 173 -35.19 14.10 20.21
N SER A 174 -34.66 12.94 20.56
CA SER A 174 -33.60 12.28 19.79
C SER A 174 -34.05 10.88 19.42
N GLY A 175 -34.34 10.65 18.15
CA GLY A 175 -34.46 9.31 17.62
C GLY A 175 -33.12 8.56 17.80
N PRO A 176 -33.12 7.22 17.84
CA PRO A 176 -31.88 6.44 17.91
C PRO A 176 -30.99 6.85 16.75
N CYS A 177 -29.66 6.97 17.02
CA CYS A 177 -28.69 7.12 15.94
C CYS A 177 -28.99 6.12 14.85
N SER A 178 -29.03 6.56 13.60
CA SER A 178 -29.29 5.69 12.46
C SER A 178 -28.28 4.55 12.47
N VAL A 179 -28.77 3.32 12.40
CA VAL A 179 -27.91 2.13 12.36
C VAL A 179 -27.18 2.14 11.01
N ALA A 180 -25.88 1.90 11.03
CA ALA A 180 -25.11 1.74 9.79
C ALA A 180 -25.70 0.58 8.97
N ARG A 181 -25.71 0.74 7.66
CA ARG A 181 -26.24 -0.25 6.73
C ARG A 181 -25.12 -0.87 5.92
N ASP A 182 -25.07 -2.19 5.89
CA ASP A 182 -24.20 -2.97 5.02
C ASP A 182 -24.63 -2.83 3.55
N LEU A 183 -23.69 -2.51 2.67
CA LEU A 183 -23.86 -2.42 1.23
C LEU A 183 -23.25 -3.62 0.49
N THR A 184 -22.50 -4.48 1.16
CA THR A 184 -21.76 -5.57 0.54
C THR A 184 -21.89 -6.88 1.34
N PRO A 185 -23.12 -7.29 1.74
CA PRO A 185 -23.29 -8.52 2.49
C PRO A 185 -22.82 -9.73 1.67
N GLY A 186 -22.22 -10.73 2.32
CA GLY A 186 -21.73 -11.95 1.69
C GLY A 186 -20.45 -12.48 2.32
N ASP A 187 -20.03 -13.66 1.93
CA ASP A 187 -18.80 -14.31 2.45
C ASP A 187 -17.59 -13.98 1.55
N TYR A 188 -17.27 -12.69 1.46
CA TYR A 188 -16.14 -12.15 0.70
C TYR A 188 -15.71 -10.79 1.24
N ASP A 189 -14.45 -10.39 0.99
CA ASP A 189 -13.97 -9.06 1.35
C ASP A 189 -14.41 -8.01 0.33
N ALA A 190 -15.07 -6.97 0.80
CA ALA A 190 -15.41 -5.76 0.06
C ALA A 190 -15.11 -4.50 0.89
N PRO A 191 -14.06 -3.75 0.61
CA PRO A 191 -13.11 -3.95 -0.49
C PRO A 191 -12.10 -5.07 -0.20
N VAL A 192 -11.41 -5.50 -1.27
CA VAL A 192 -10.21 -6.38 -1.13
C VAL A 192 -9.17 -5.74 -0.23
N PHE A 193 -8.35 -6.58 0.40
CA PHE A 193 -7.24 -6.11 1.23
C PHE A 193 -6.27 -5.20 0.45
N SER A 194 -5.75 -4.19 1.12
CA SER A 194 -4.74 -3.28 0.59
C SER A 194 -3.78 -2.84 1.69
N LEU A 195 -2.49 -2.78 1.37
CA LEU A 195 -1.44 -2.26 2.26
C LEU A 195 -1.37 -0.72 2.25
N GLY A 196 -2.29 -0.04 1.61
CA GLY A 196 -2.35 1.42 1.49
C GLY A 196 -2.54 1.88 0.04
N GLY A 197 -2.29 3.16 -0.21
CA GLY A 197 -2.50 3.79 -1.51
C GLY A 197 -3.95 4.25 -1.73
N GLN A 198 -4.36 4.32 -2.99
CA GLN A 198 -5.69 4.81 -3.38
C GLN A 198 -6.80 3.83 -2.95
N ASP A 199 -7.95 4.37 -2.54
CA ASP A 199 -9.08 3.56 -2.06
C ASP A 199 -9.64 2.62 -3.15
N ASN A 200 -10.00 1.40 -2.74
CA ASN A 200 -10.63 0.40 -3.61
C ASN A 200 -12.17 0.54 -3.63
N TYR A 201 -12.69 1.72 -3.33
CA TYR A 201 -14.12 2.05 -3.41
C TYR A 201 -14.33 3.56 -3.59
N ALA A 202 -15.44 3.93 -4.22
CA ALA A 202 -15.80 5.32 -4.47
C ALA A 202 -17.31 5.52 -4.54
N PHE A 203 -17.78 6.73 -4.16
CA PHE A 203 -19.15 7.17 -4.46
C PHE A 203 -19.28 7.66 -5.91
N SER A 204 -20.41 7.40 -6.53
CA SER A 204 -20.81 8.12 -7.75
C SER A 204 -21.11 9.59 -7.44
N PRO A 205 -20.82 10.53 -8.37
CA PRO A 205 -21.08 11.96 -8.15
C PRO A 205 -22.55 12.29 -7.88
N ASP A 206 -23.47 11.50 -8.46
CA ASP A 206 -24.90 11.61 -8.26
C ASP A 206 -25.39 10.95 -6.94
N ARG A 207 -24.48 10.27 -6.20
CA ARG A 207 -24.75 9.62 -4.89
C ARG A 207 -25.70 8.43 -4.98
N GLN A 208 -25.97 7.91 -6.17
CA GLN A 208 -26.93 6.82 -6.35
C GLN A 208 -26.30 5.45 -6.07
N GLU A 209 -24.99 5.30 -6.31
CA GLU A 209 -24.27 4.04 -6.14
C GLU A 209 -22.87 4.27 -5.60
N ILE A 210 -22.26 3.19 -5.13
CA ILE A 210 -20.80 3.07 -4.92
C ILE A 210 -20.26 2.06 -5.92
N CYS A 211 -18.97 2.21 -6.25
CA CYS A 211 -18.18 1.20 -6.93
C CYS A 211 -17.08 0.71 -5.99
N TYR A 212 -16.81 -0.59 -5.95
CA TYR A 212 -15.81 -1.19 -5.09
C TYR A 212 -15.15 -2.39 -5.76
N ALA A 213 -13.91 -2.72 -5.35
CA ALA A 213 -13.20 -3.92 -5.78
C ALA A 213 -13.43 -5.07 -4.79
N SER A 214 -13.71 -6.26 -5.30
CA SER A 214 -13.89 -7.48 -4.49
C SER A 214 -13.50 -8.72 -5.29
N ASN A 215 -13.06 -9.78 -4.60
CA ASN A 215 -12.76 -11.08 -5.20
C ASN A 215 -13.84 -12.08 -4.78
N HIS A 216 -14.63 -12.53 -5.73
CA HIS A 216 -15.72 -13.50 -5.51
C HIS A 216 -15.37 -14.90 -6.01
N ASP A 217 -14.11 -15.17 -6.32
CA ASP A 217 -13.68 -16.51 -6.67
C ASP A 217 -13.84 -17.46 -5.47
N ARG A 218 -14.12 -18.72 -5.76
CA ARG A 218 -14.35 -19.75 -4.73
C ARG A 218 -13.18 -19.91 -3.77
N GLU A 219 -11.96 -19.72 -4.26
CA GLU A 219 -10.73 -19.85 -3.48
C GLU A 219 -9.83 -18.63 -3.72
N PRO A 220 -10.06 -17.53 -2.99
CA PRO A 220 -9.32 -16.30 -3.18
C PRO A 220 -7.80 -16.44 -2.97
N ALA A 221 -7.35 -17.43 -2.18
CA ALA A 221 -5.93 -17.65 -1.91
C ALA A 221 -5.09 -18.04 -3.13
N ILE A 222 -5.72 -18.47 -4.23
CA ILE A 222 -5.05 -18.80 -5.49
C ILE A 222 -5.45 -17.90 -6.64
N SER A 223 -6.16 -16.80 -6.35
CA SER A 223 -6.75 -15.92 -7.35
C SER A 223 -6.35 -14.46 -7.17
N THR A 224 -6.02 -13.80 -8.28
CA THR A 224 -5.87 -12.35 -8.35
C THR A 224 -7.08 -11.68 -9.03
N ASN A 225 -8.20 -12.40 -9.23
CA ASN A 225 -9.38 -11.94 -9.94
C ASN A 225 -10.23 -10.99 -9.08
N ASN A 226 -9.72 -9.78 -8.85
CA ASN A 226 -10.53 -8.73 -8.25
C ASN A 226 -11.37 -8.09 -9.34
N ASP A 227 -12.69 -8.13 -9.20
CA ASP A 227 -13.62 -7.45 -10.09
C ASP A 227 -14.16 -6.15 -9.45
N LEU A 228 -14.63 -5.22 -10.28
CA LEU A 228 -15.33 -4.03 -9.84
C LEU A 228 -16.83 -4.27 -9.81
N PHE A 229 -17.43 -4.00 -8.66
CA PHE A 229 -18.85 -4.11 -8.43
C PHE A 229 -19.48 -2.73 -8.21
N THR A 230 -20.70 -2.53 -8.68
CA THR A 230 -21.51 -1.37 -8.32
C THR A 230 -22.74 -1.80 -7.52
N VAL A 231 -23.09 -1.04 -6.48
CA VAL A 231 -24.27 -1.27 -5.66
C VAL A 231 -24.97 0.06 -5.35
N PRO A 232 -26.33 0.14 -5.43
CA PRO A 232 -27.06 1.34 -5.08
C PRO A 232 -26.89 1.71 -3.59
N VAL A 233 -26.61 2.99 -3.32
CA VAL A 233 -26.55 3.52 -1.94
C VAL A 233 -27.92 3.53 -1.27
N ARG A 234 -28.98 3.78 -2.03
CA ARG A 234 -30.38 3.72 -1.59
C ARG A 234 -31.01 2.41 -2.03
N VAL A 235 -30.73 1.38 -1.31
CA VAL A 235 -31.63 0.24 -1.22
C VAL A 235 -32.61 0.59 -0.10
N GLY A 236 -33.91 0.28 -0.18
CA GLY A 236 -34.91 0.76 0.77
C GLY A 236 -34.56 0.53 2.23
N ALA A 237 -35.04 1.37 3.13
CA ALA A 237 -34.76 1.28 4.57
C ALA A 237 -35.37 0.00 5.18
N GLY A 238 -34.84 -1.17 4.87
CA GLY A 238 -35.34 -2.48 5.29
C GLY A 238 -35.02 -3.58 4.31
N ASP A 239 -34.22 -3.29 3.27
CA ASP A 239 -33.80 -4.30 2.31
C ASP A 239 -32.99 -5.41 2.98
N SER A 240 -33.31 -6.63 2.62
CA SER A 240 -32.58 -7.81 3.07
C SER A 240 -31.24 -7.92 2.31
N PRO A 241 -30.24 -8.62 2.87
CA PRO A 241 -28.99 -8.92 2.16
C PRO A 241 -29.20 -9.46 0.74
N ALA A 242 -30.21 -10.32 0.54
CA ALA A 242 -30.55 -10.86 -0.78
C ALA A 242 -30.99 -9.78 -1.79
N GLN A 243 -31.68 -8.73 -1.33
CA GLN A 243 -32.08 -7.61 -2.19
C GLN A 243 -30.88 -6.72 -2.54
N VAL A 244 -29.96 -6.50 -1.60
CA VAL A 244 -28.70 -5.77 -1.85
C VAL A 244 -27.88 -6.52 -2.90
N LEU A 245 -27.66 -7.83 -2.70
CA LEU A 245 -26.94 -8.69 -3.65
C LEU A 245 -27.59 -8.71 -5.04
N ALA A 246 -28.92 -8.79 -5.11
CA ALA A 246 -29.64 -8.77 -6.39
C ALA A 246 -29.53 -7.42 -7.14
N ALA A 247 -29.22 -6.33 -6.44
CA ALA A 247 -29.00 -5.01 -7.00
C ALA A 247 -27.53 -4.74 -7.34
N THR A 248 -26.60 -5.56 -6.85
CA THR A 248 -25.16 -5.48 -7.12
C THR A 248 -24.86 -5.95 -8.54
N LYS A 249 -23.98 -5.24 -9.24
CA LYS A 249 -23.56 -5.56 -10.61
C LYS A 249 -22.04 -5.67 -10.67
N ASP A 250 -21.56 -6.76 -11.18
CA ASP A 250 -20.18 -6.91 -11.63
C ASP A 250 -20.03 -6.22 -12.99
N ILE A 251 -19.10 -5.27 -13.09
CA ILE A 251 -18.90 -4.45 -14.29
C ILE A 251 -17.61 -4.78 -15.04
N THR A 252 -16.78 -5.67 -14.50
CA THR A 252 -15.48 -6.07 -15.10
C THR A 252 -15.31 -7.57 -15.24
N SER A 253 -16.36 -8.37 -15.10
CA SER A 253 -16.36 -9.85 -15.13
C SER A 253 -15.66 -10.51 -16.33
N GLU A 254 -15.46 -9.78 -17.42
CA GLU A 254 -14.72 -10.25 -18.61
C GLU A 254 -13.21 -10.30 -18.39
N ASN A 255 -12.66 -9.48 -17.50
CA ASN A 255 -11.26 -9.56 -17.08
C ASN A 255 -11.12 -10.62 -15.98
N LYS A 256 -10.11 -11.49 -16.06
CA LYS A 256 -9.83 -12.51 -15.02
C LYS A 256 -8.56 -12.23 -14.25
N ALA A 257 -8.01 -11.02 -14.41
CA ALA A 257 -6.94 -10.46 -13.61
C ALA A 257 -7.50 -9.33 -12.73
N ALA A 258 -6.66 -8.69 -11.94
CA ALA A 258 -7.13 -7.71 -10.96
C ALA A 258 -7.61 -6.39 -11.58
N ASP A 259 -8.78 -5.92 -11.15
CA ASP A 259 -9.35 -4.60 -11.41
C ASP A 259 -9.54 -3.87 -10.07
N ASN A 260 -8.82 -2.76 -9.87
CA ASN A 260 -8.73 -2.07 -8.58
C ASN A 260 -8.87 -0.55 -8.69
N THR A 261 -9.06 0.11 -7.55
CA THR A 261 -9.02 1.58 -7.40
C THR A 261 -10.01 2.33 -8.31
N PRO A 262 -11.33 2.03 -8.24
CA PRO A 262 -12.32 2.71 -9.05
C PRO A 262 -12.47 4.19 -8.66
N LEU A 263 -12.58 5.07 -9.65
CA LEU A 263 -12.81 6.49 -9.44
C LEU A 263 -13.75 7.04 -10.51
N TYR A 264 -14.91 7.53 -10.10
CA TYR A 264 -15.86 8.13 -11.03
C TYR A 264 -15.35 9.43 -11.62
N SER A 265 -15.62 9.68 -12.92
CA SER A 265 -15.45 11.01 -13.50
C SER A 265 -16.41 12.00 -12.82
N PRO A 266 -16.05 13.29 -12.66
CA PRO A 266 -16.91 14.29 -12.04
C PRO A 266 -18.30 14.45 -12.70
N ASP A 267 -18.39 14.25 -14.02
CA ASP A 267 -19.67 14.25 -14.78
C ASP A 267 -20.47 12.94 -14.63
N GLY A 268 -19.89 11.94 -13.95
CA GLY A 268 -20.53 10.64 -13.75
C GLY A 268 -20.62 9.74 -14.98
N LYS A 269 -19.97 10.09 -16.09
CA LYS A 269 -20.05 9.31 -17.33
C LYS A 269 -19.19 8.06 -17.28
N TYR A 270 -17.99 8.16 -16.69
CA TYR A 270 -17.00 7.09 -16.66
C TYR A 270 -16.64 6.66 -15.25
N ILE A 271 -16.16 5.42 -15.12
CA ILE A 271 -15.37 4.95 -14.00
C ILE A 271 -13.96 4.69 -14.54
N ALA A 272 -12.96 5.42 -14.05
CA ALA A 272 -11.55 5.11 -14.28
C ALA A 272 -11.09 4.10 -13.23
N TYR A 273 -10.21 3.17 -13.61
CA TYR A 273 -9.68 2.17 -12.71
C TYR A 273 -8.35 1.60 -13.21
N ARG A 274 -7.62 0.95 -12.34
CA ARG A 274 -6.41 0.22 -12.72
C ARG A 274 -6.76 -1.24 -12.99
N ALA A 275 -6.21 -1.79 -14.07
CA ALA A 275 -6.42 -3.19 -14.46
C ALA A 275 -5.13 -3.89 -14.82
N GLN A 276 -5.02 -5.14 -14.42
CA GLN A 276 -4.04 -6.10 -14.92
C GLN A 276 -4.65 -6.92 -16.07
N GLN A 277 -3.87 -7.77 -16.71
CA GLN A 277 -4.32 -8.56 -17.87
C GLN A 277 -4.09 -10.06 -17.69
N ARG A 278 -3.09 -10.44 -16.91
CA ARG A 278 -2.69 -11.84 -16.73
C ARG A 278 -3.22 -12.39 -15.41
N PRO A 279 -4.22 -13.32 -15.44
CA PRO A 279 -4.74 -13.95 -14.24
C PRO A 279 -3.65 -14.64 -13.43
N GLY A 280 -3.69 -14.52 -12.11
CA GLY A 280 -2.74 -15.13 -11.19
C GLY A 280 -1.38 -14.45 -11.11
N TYR A 281 -1.16 -13.35 -11.86
CA TYR A 281 0.10 -12.61 -11.82
C TYR A 281 -0.06 -11.26 -11.14
N GLU A 282 0.26 -11.19 -9.88
CA GLU A 282 0.15 -9.98 -9.05
C GLU A 282 1.02 -8.81 -9.56
N SER A 283 2.14 -9.12 -10.20
CA SER A 283 3.08 -8.13 -10.74
C SER A 283 2.92 -7.86 -12.23
N ASP A 284 1.73 -8.16 -12.79
CA ASP A 284 1.38 -7.71 -14.13
C ASP A 284 1.20 -6.19 -14.15
N ARG A 285 1.39 -5.59 -15.34
CA ARG A 285 1.33 -4.15 -15.50
C ARG A 285 -0.05 -3.59 -15.16
N TRP A 286 -0.09 -2.64 -14.25
CA TRP A 286 -1.28 -1.84 -13.96
C TRP A 286 -1.52 -0.83 -15.09
N ARG A 287 -2.62 -1.01 -15.82
CA ARG A 287 -3.10 -0.14 -16.91
C ARG A 287 -4.19 0.78 -16.41
N LEU A 288 -4.35 1.95 -17.00
CA LEU A 288 -5.49 2.83 -16.76
C LEU A 288 -6.62 2.46 -17.72
N MET A 289 -7.77 2.06 -17.18
CA MET A 289 -8.97 1.69 -17.92
C MET A 289 -10.11 2.68 -17.67
N LEU A 290 -11.00 2.83 -18.65
CA LEU A 290 -12.25 3.59 -18.53
C LEU A 290 -13.44 2.68 -18.83
N TYR A 291 -14.36 2.58 -17.88
CA TYR A 291 -15.66 1.97 -18.07
C TYR A 291 -16.72 3.06 -18.35
N ASP A 292 -17.38 3.01 -19.52
CA ASP A 292 -18.49 3.90 -19.87
C ASP A 292 -19.79 3.35 -19.25
N ARG A 293 -20.32 4.06 -18.26
CA ARG A 293 -21.53 3.64 -17.51
C ARG A 293 -22.79 3.55 -18.36
N LYS A 294 -22.86 4.30 -19.47
CA LYS A 294 -24.03 4.30 -20.37
C LYS A 294 -24.00 3.12 -21.34
N THR A 295 -22.84 2.81 -21.89
CA THR A 295 -22.71 1.78 -22.92
C THR A 295 -22.24 0.44 -22.37
N ALA A 296 -21.81 0.38 -21.10
CA ALA A 296 -21.19 -0.76 -20.44
C ALA A 296 -19.95 -1.28 -21.19
N LYS A 297 -19.20 -0.40 -21.84
CA LYS A 297 -17.96 -0.73 -22.54
C LYS A 297 -16.75 -0.26 -21.77
N THR A 298 -15.71 -1.07 -21.83
CA THR A 298 -14.41 -0.78 -21.23
C THR A 298 -13.39 -0.42 -22.32
N TYR A 299 -12.52 0.53 -22.02
CA TYR A 299 -11.49 1.04 -22.92
C TYR A 299 -10.13 1.07 -22.23
N ASP A 300 -9.11 0.48 -22.87
CA ASP A 300 -7.72 0.67 -22.46
C ASP A 300 -7.25 2.04 -22.99
N THR A 301 -7.02 2.96 -22.07
CA THR A 301 -6.73 4.37 -22.41
C THR A 301 -5.35 4.59 -23.00
N LEU A 302 -4.40 3.76 -22.64
CA LEU A 302 -2.99 3.94 -22.97
C LEU A 302 -2.49 2.99 -24.08
N ARG A 303 -3.30 2.03 -24.48
CA ARG A 303 -3.09 1.08 -25.61
C ARG A 303 -1.66 0.52 -25.73
N GLY A 304 -0.95 0.42 -24.60
CA GLY A 304 0.44 -0.03 -24.59
C GLY A 304 1.50 1.05 -24.81
N ASP A 305 1.13 2.30 -25.03
CA ASP A 305 2.09 3.42 -25.23
C ASP A 305 2.90 3.73 -23.95
N LEU A 306 2.40 3.31 -22.78
CA LEU A 306 3.08 3.44 -21.50
C LEU A 306 3.46 2.07 -20.95
N ASP A 307 4.72 1.67 -21.11
CA ASP A 307 5.27 0.47 -20.49
C ASP A 307 5.76 0.75 -19.06
N ARG A 308 4.85 1.29 -18.24
CA ARG A 308 5.03 1.57 -16.80
C ARG A 308 3.74 1.26 -16.07
N TRP A 309 3.85 0.96 -14.79
CA TRP A 309 2.68 0.81 -13.94
C TRP A 309 2.03 2.17 -13.67
N VAL A 310 0.72 2.21 -13.78
CA VAL A 310 -0.08 3.35 -13.33
C VAL A 310 -0.20 3.26 -11.81
N GLY A 311 0.28 4.29 -11.12
CA GLY A 311 0.17 4.46 -9.66
C GLY A 311 -1.16 5.10 -9.27
N SER A 312 -1.12 6.09 -8.37
CA SER A 312 -2.30 6.89 -8.03
C SER A 312 -2.74 7.78 -9.19
N PHE A 313 -4.04 8.08 -9.26
CA PHE A 313 -4.58 8.95 -10.29
C PHE A 313 -5.78 9.76 -9.80
N THR A 314 -6.06 10.87 -10.47
CA THR A 314 -7.18 11.75 -10.17
C THR A 314 -7.76 12.39 -11.43
N TRP A 315 -9.06 12.64 -11.43
CA TRP A 315 -9.75 13.34 -12.53
C TRP A 315 -9.56 14.86 -12.44
N ALA A 316 -9.41 15.50 -13.60
CA ALA A 316 -9.68 16.93 -13.70
C ALA A 316 -11.17 17.21 -13.48
N PRO A 317 -11.56 18.33 -12.82
CA PRO A 317 -12.97 18.61 -12.49
C PRO A 317 -13.90 18.74 -13.71
N ASP A 318 -13.37 18.98 -14.89
CA ASP A 318 -14.12 19.06 -16.15
C ASP A 318 -14.29 17.69 -16.85
N SER A 319 -13.83 16.61 -16.22
CA SER A 319 -13.87 15.23 -16.73
C SER A 319 -13.08 15.01 -18.04
N LYS A 320 -12.19 15.95 -18.43
CA LYS A 320 -11.46 15.89 -19.70
C LYS A 320 -10.03 15.43 -19.58
N ALA A 321 -9.52 15.25 -18.38
CA ALA A 321 -8.18 14.73 -18.15
C ALA A 321 -8.09 13.91 -16.87
N ILE A 322 -7.12 13.00 -16.82
CA ILE A 322 -6.71 12.24 -15.66
C ILE A 322 -5.24 12.51 -15.43
N TYR A 323 -4.86 12.90 -14.22
CA TYR A 323 -3.48 12.99 -13.76
C TYR A 323 -3.13 11.70 -13.05
N LEU A 324 -1.94 11.17 -13.30
CA LEU A 324 -1.50 9.89 -12.77
C LEU A 324 -0.01 9.89 -12.45
N SER A 325 0.39 9.17 -11.42
CA SER A 325 1.80 8.86 -11.13
C SER A 325 2.21 7.57 -11.83
N THR A 326 3.50 7.43 -12.12
CA THR A 326 4.07 6.20 -12.69
C THR A 326 5.45 5.98 -12.11
N GLU A 327 5.83 4.74 -11.84
CA GLU A 327 7.22 4.43 -11.50
C GLU A 327 8.09 4.42 -12.76
N ASP A 328 9.19 5.16 -12.76
CA ASP A 328 10.13 5.24 -13.88
C ASP A 328 11.57 5.45 -13.39
N LYS A 329 12.37 4.38 -13.41
CA LYS A 329 13.82 4.42 -13.13
C LYS A 329 14.21 5.03 -11.77
N GLY A 330 13.47 4.64 -10.74
CA GLY A 330 13.71 5.09 -9.37
C GLY A 330 13.06 6.42 -9.02
N GLU A 331 12.23 6.97 -9.88
CA GLU A 331 11.42 8.17 -9.65
C GLU A 331 9.95 7.86 -9.88
N SER A 332 9.06 8.76 -9.43
CA SER A 332 7.62 8.68 -9.70
C SER A 332 7.13 9.97 -10.37
N PRO A 333 7.38 10.17 -11.70
CA PRO A 333 6.89 11.34 -12.42
C PRO A 333 5.37 11.37 -12.51
N ILE A 334 4.80 12.58 -12.45
CA ILE A 334 3.39 12.81 -12.69
C ILE A 334 3.18 12.99 -14.18
N ARG A 335 2.17 12.30 -14.71
CA ARG A 335 1.74 12.37 -16.10
C ARG A 335 0.28 12.78 -16.17
N TYR A 336 -0.20 13.21 -17.32
CA TYR A 336 -1.62 13.39 -17.51
C TYR A 336 -2.08 12.76 -18.83
N PHE A 337 -3.30 12.25 -18.81
CA PHE A 337 -3.98 11.67 -19.94
C PHE A 337 -5.21 12.51 -20.28
N PHE A 338 -5.35 12.91 -21.54
CA PHE A 338 -6.49 13.69 -21.99
C PHE A 338 -7.65 12.78 -22.41
N VAL A 339 -8.83 12.97 -21.80
CA VAL A 339 -10.07 12.26 -22.08
C VAL A 339 -10.97 13.18 -22.94
N GLY A 340 -10.60 13.42 -24.18
CA GLY A 340 -11.38 14.32 -25.04
C GLY A 340 -11.19 14.01 -26.52
N GLY A 341 -12.20 14.26 -27.32
CA GLY A 341 -12.28 13.85 -28.72
C GLY A 341 -12.95 12.49 -28.87
N ASP A 342 -13.04 11.98 -30.08
CA ASP A 342 -13.57 10.64 -30.36
C ASP A 342 -12.62 9.55 -29.90
N LEU A 343 -12.43 9.43 -28.57
CA LEU A 343 -11.66 8.34 -27.96
C LEU A 343 -12.14 6.96 -28.44
N PHE A 344 -13.32 6.86 -28.98
CA PHE A 344 -14.03 5.59 -29.13
C PHE A 344 -14.45 5.27 -30.58
N GLY A 345 -13.92 6.02 -31.57
CA GLY A 345 -14.12 5.68 -32.98
C GLY A 345 -15.58 5.56 -33.37
N GLU A 346 -16.42 6.48 -32.91
CA GLU A 346 -17.68 6.70 -33.61
C GLU A 346 -17.31 7.07 -35.05
N LYS A 347 -17.72 6.24 -35.99
CA LYS A 347 -17.49 6.46 -37.39
C LYS A 347 -18.00 7.84 -37.74
N HIS A 348 -17.11 8.83 -37.88
CA HIS A 348 -17.46 9.97 -38.73
C HIS A 348 -17.78 9.40 -40.09
N ASP A 349 -18.98 9.67 -40.58
CA ASP A 349 -19.43 9.24 -41.89
C ASP A 349 -18.36 9.54 -42.94
N ALA A 350 -18.01 8.51 -43.70
CA ALA A 350 -16.98 8.58 -44.73
C ALA A 350 -17.22 9.65 -45.81
N SER A 351 -18.28 10.46 -45.66
CA SER A 351 -18.63 11.58 -46.55
C SER A 351 -17.71 12.82 -46.41
N ASP A 352 -17.11 13.05 -45.22
CA ASP A 352 -16.21 14.20 -45.02
C ASP A 352 -14.73 13.87 -45.32
N ALA A 353 -14.39 12.61 -45.59
CA ALA A 353 -13.04 12.15 -45.83
C ALA A 353 -12.56 12.27 -47.31
N GLN A 354 -13.35 12.89 -48.17
CA GLN A 354 -13.04 12.96 -49.63
C GLN A 354 -12.13 14.10 -50.06
N GLN A 355 -11.64 14.92 -49.12
CA GLN A 355 -10.68 15.95 -49.47
C GLN A 355 -9.36 15.76 -48.68
N THR A 356 -8.33 15.37 -49.45
CA THR A 356 -6.87 15.44 -49.20
C THR A 356 -6.22 14.33 -48.30
N GLY A 357 -5.30 13.59 -48.95
CA GLY A 357 -4.27 12.77 -48.32
C GLY A 357 -4.47 11.24 -48.42
N SER A 358 -3.40 10.49 -48.57
CA SER A 358 -3.40 9.04 -48.67
C SER A 358 -3.99 8.36 -47.43
N GLN A 359 -4.55 7.16 -47.56
CA GLN A 359 -5.09 6.41 -46.43
C GLN A 359 -4.05 6.16 -45.31
N GLN A 360 -2.78 6.08 -45.66
CA GLN A 360 -1.70 5.94 -44.68
C GLN A 360 -1.42 7.23 -43.89
N GLU A 361 -1.55 8.40 -44.51
CA GLU A 361 -1.41 9.69 -43.81
C GLU A 361 -2.62 9.98 -42.93
N LYS A 362 -3.83 9.57 -43.36
CA LYS A 362 -5.06 9.65 -42.55
C LYS A 362 -5.02 8.71 -41.37
N HIS A 363 -4.50 7.50 -41.53
CA HIS A 363 -4.28 6.56 -40.39
C HIS A 363 -3.23 7.13 -39.43
N LYS A 364 -2.12 7.63 -39.91
CA LYS A 364 -1.09 8.27 -39.09
C LYS A 364 -1.58 9.53 -38.36
N PHE A 365 -2.45 10.31 -39.01
CA PHE A 365 -3.04 11.50 -38.40
C PHE A 365 -4.06 11.13 -37.32
N ILE A 366 -4.90 10.12 -37.55
CA ILE A 366 -5.85 9.57 -36.59
C ILE A 366 -5.10 8.93 -35.41
N GLU A 367 -4.05 8.15 -35.64
CA GLU A 367 -3.20 7.57 -34.59
C GLU A 367 -2.46 8.64 -33.75
N GLN A 368 -2.18 9.81 -34.30
CA GLN A 368 -1.54 10.92 -33.58
C GLN A 368 -2.49 11.78 -32.74
N GLU A 369 -3.79 11.75 -32.98
CA GLU A 369 -4.78 12.51 -32.21
C GLU A 369 -5.37 11.76 -31.01
N TRP A 370 -5.14 10.45 -30.87
CA TRP A 370 -5.99 9.56 -30.09
C TRP A 370 -5.58 9.29 -28.64
N ALA A 371 -4.42 9.50 -28.24
CA ALA A 371 -4.02 9.44 -26.82
C ALA A 371 -2.61 10.00 -26.69
N ARG A 372 -2.48 11.26 -26.35
CA ARG A 372 -1.16 11.77 -25.97
C ARG A 372 -1.05 11.74 -24.45
N LEU A 373 -0.24 10.79 -23.97
CA LEU A 373 0.26 10.85 -22.61
C LEU A 373 1.28 11.99 -22.57
N TYR A 374 1.01 12.97 -21.72
CA TYR A 374 1.91 14.11 -21.53
C TYR A 374 2.61 13.99 -20.19
N SER A 375 3.91 14.21 -20.15
CA SER A 375 4.61 14.44 -18.88
C SER A 375 4.19 15.78 -18.32
N VAL A 376 3.73 15.81 -17.10
CA VAL A 376 3.77 17.02 -16.28
C VAL A 376 5.16 16.97 -15.67
N GLU A 377 6.03 17.91 -16.02
CA GLU A 377 7.41 17.88 -15.56
C GLU A 377 7.50 18.24 -14.07
N VAL A 378 7.27 17.24 -13.24
CA VAL A 378 7.75 17.23 -11.87
C VAL A 378 8.91 16.24 -11.88
N GLU A 379 10.10 16.71 -12.20
CA GLU A 379 11.30 15.90 -12.18
C GLU A 379 11.74 15.57 -10.75
N GLY A 380 12.29 14.39 -10.57
CA GLY A 380 12.88 13.90 -9.33
C GLY A 380 11.89 13.53 -8.23
N GLY A 381 12.36 12.76 -7.25
CA GLY A 381 11.61 12.31 -6.10
C GLY A 381 10.49 11.32 -6.40
N TYR A 382 9.82 10.92 -5.36
CA TYR A 382 8.64 10.06 -5.43
C TYR A 382 7.38 10.89 -5.18
N ASN A 383 6.50 10.99 -6.21
CA ASN A 383 5.28 11.80 -6.16
C ASN A 383 4.05 10.89 -6.13
N ASP A 384 3.12 11.17 -5.20
CA ASP A 384 1.90 10.38 -5.01
C ASP A 384 0.72 11.22 -4.47
N ASP A 385 -0.41 10.58 -4.11
CA ASP A 385 -1.60 11.21 -3.49
C ASP A 385 -2.17 12.39 -4.28
N LEU A 386 -2.31 12.23 -5.59
CA LEU A 386 -2.71 13.29 -6.50
C LEU A 386 -4.12 13.81 -6.21
N THR A 387 -4.29 15.12 -6.03
CA THR A 387 -5.59 15.78 -5.82
C THR A 387 -5.66 17.10 -6.57
N ILE A 388 -6.74 17.30 -7.35
CA ILE A 388 -7.00 18.55 -8.06
C ILE A 388 -7.87 19.48 -7.22
N VAL A 389 -7.43 20.72 -7.06
CA VAL A 389 -8.13 21.78 -6.31
C VAL A 389 -8.20 23.10 -7.09
N GLY A 390 -8.87 24.12 -6.52
CA GLY A 390 -8.92 25.46 -7.09
C GLY A 390 -9.59 25.50 -8.47
N ASN A 391 -10.74 24.83 -8.62
CA ASN A 391 -11.50 24.74 -9.88
C ASN A 391 -10.66 24.19 -11.06
N GLY A 392 -9.76 23.25 -10.78
CA GLY A 392 -8.94 22.61 -11.79
C GLY A 392 -7.66 23.36 -12.17
N THR A 393 -7.22 24.30 -11.35
CA THR A 393 -6.03 25.12 -11.64
C THR A 393 -4.81 24.74 -10.81
N ARG A 394 -4.96 23.82 -9.84
CA ARG A 394 -3.86 23.40 -8.95
C ARG A 394 -3.91 21.91 -8.75
N LEU A 395 -2.76 21.26 -8.91
CA LEU A 395 -2.52 19.88 -8.54
C LEU A 395 -1.78 19.86 -7.19
N LEU A 396 -2.39 19.28 -6.17
CA LEU A 396 -1.73 18.92 -4.92
C LEU A 396 -1.22 17.49 -5.03
N PHE A 397 -0.07 17.23 -4.44
CA PHE A 397 0.50 15.90 -4.33
C PHE A 397 1.46 15.82 -3.15
N THR A 398 1.71 14.62 -2.66
CA THR A 398 2.81 14.36 -1.74
C THR A 398 4.09 14.10 -2.52
N ARG A 399 5.22 14.57 -2.00
CA ARG A 399 6.54 14.30 -2.56
C ARG A 399 7.52 13.97 -1.46
N MET A 400 8.24 12.89 -1.65
CA MET A 400 9.38 12.49 -0.85
C MET A 400 10.61 12.29 -1.73
N SER A 401 11.77 12.20 -1.10
CA SER A 401 13.05 11.82 -1.72
C SER A 401 13.86 11.00 -0.72
N ILE A 402 14.98 10.45 -1.14
CA ILE A 402 15.87 9.73 -0.24
C ILE A 402 16.30 10.54 0.98
N SER A 403 16.41 11.86 0.81
CA SER A 403 16.86 12.80 1.84
C SER A 403 15.72 13.51 2.61
N ALA A 404 14.47 13.29 2.27
CA ALA A 404 13.34 13.97 2.91
C ALA A 404 12.05 13.14 2.87
N PRO A 405 11.35 12.97 4.01
CA PRO A 405 10.01 12.35 4.03
C PRO A 405 8.98 13.24 3.33
N ASN A 406 7.77 12.69 3.15
CA ASN A 406 6.68 13.34 2.43
C ASN A 406 6.37 14.75 2.96
N GLU A 407 6.31 15.69 2.01
CA GLU A 407 5.73 17.02 2.19
C GLU A 407 4.67 17.25 1.11
N ILE A 408 3.63 18.02 1.44
CA ILE A 408 2.60 18.39 0.47
C ILE A 408 3.14 19.50 -0.41
N GLN A 409 3.03 19.31 -1.71
CA GLN A 409 3.40 20.29 -2.72
C GLN A 409 2.20 20.66 -3.59
N VAL A 410 2.26 21.82 -4.22
CA VAL A 410 1.28 22.30 -5.16
C VAL A 410 1.94 22.75 -6.47
N LEU A 411 1.40 22.28 -7.58
CA LEU A 411 1.75 22.73 -8.91
C LEU A 411 0.57 23.50 -9.51
N SER A 412 0.82 24.68 -10.06
CA SER A 412 -0.17 25.40 -10.87
C SER A 412 -0.30 24.70 -12.23
N ILE A 413 -1.51 24.26 -12.55
CA ILE A 413 -1.83 23.63 -13.83
C ILE A 413 -2.72 24.56 -14.63
N ARG A 414 -2.45 24.68 -15.94
CA ARG A 414 -3.35 25.37 -16.85
C ARG A 414 -4.38 24.37 -17.39
N ARG A 415 -5.63 24.81 -17.56
CA ARG A 415 -6.61 23.96 -18.24
C ARG A 415 -6.10 23.58 -19.62
N PRO A 416 -6.15 22.29 -20.01
CA PRO A 416 -5.83 21.91 -21.37
C PRO A 416 -6.74 22.68 -22.34
N THR A 417 -6.18 23.51 -23.17
CA THR A 417 -6.91 24.10 -24.30
C THR A 417 -6.91 23.07 -25.42
N ILE A 418 -8.00 23.02 -26.20
CA ILE A 418 -8.25 22.06 -27.30
C ILE A 418 -7.19 22.17 -28.44
N GLU A 419 -6.26 23.11 -28.38
CA GLU A 419 -5.20 23.22 -29.38
C GLU A 419 -3.92 22.50 -28.92
N PRO A 420 -3.51 21.42 -29.62
CA PRO A 420 -2.34 20.61 -29.25
C PRO A 420 -1.01 21.24 -29.62
N LYS A 421 -0.91 22.57 -29.82
CA LYS A 421 0.28 23.18 -30.37
C LYS A 421 1.38 23.56 -29.40
N ARG A 422 1.16 23.47 -28.10
CA ARG A 422 2.25 23.52 -27.10
C ARG A 422 1.89 22.67 -25.92
N PRO A 423 2.79 21.76 -25.47
CA PRO A 423 2.70 21.21 -24.14
C PRO A 423 2.65 22.39 -23.14
N PHE A 424 2.09 22.16 -21.96
CA PHE A 424 2.03 23.14 -20.87
C PHE A 424 3.30 23.99 -20.80
N ASP A 425 3.22 25.17 -20.20
CA ASP A 425 4.44 25.88 -19.81
C ASP A 425 5.30 24.93 -18.97
N VAL A 426 6.18 24.25 -19.65
CA VAL A 426 7.25 23.44 -19.13
C VAL A 426 8.06 24.35 -18.23
N GLY A 427 8.05 24.09 -16.91
CA GLY A 427 8.86 24.84 -15.97
C GLY A 427 8.13 25.48 -14.78
N ALA A 428 6.86 25.16 -14.50
CA ALA A 428 6.27 25.55 -13.23
C ALA A 428 6.89 24.69 -12.11
N THR A 429 7.75 25.29 -11.31
CA THR A 429 8.33 24.62 -10.13
C THR A 429 7.23 24.42 -9.10
N PRO A 430 7.05 23.19 -8.56
CA PRO A 430 6.14 22.95 -7.45
C PRO A 430 6.49 23.82 -6.24
N ILE A 431 5.47 24.27 -5.52
CA ILE A 431 5.62 25.04 -4.28
C ILE A 431 5.38 24.09 -3.11
N VAL A 432 6.32 24.04 -2.19
CA VAL A 432 6.19 23.27 -0.94
C VAL A 432 5.21 23.98 -0.02
N LEU A 433 4.12 23.30 0.35
CA LEU A 433 3.07 23.84 1.24
C LEU A 433 3.31 23.49 2.70
N THR A 434 3.87 22.33 2.99
CA THR A 434 4.17 21.88 4.35
C THR A 434 5.68 21.81 4.57
N ARG A 435 6.12 21.98 5.81
CA ARG A 435 7.52 21.90 6.23
C ARG A 435 7.62 21.23 7.59
N LEU A 436 6.95 20.06 7.70
CA LEU A 436 6.79 19.36 8.97
C LEU A 436 8.11 18.83 9.52
N ASN A 437 9.03 18.51 8.62
CA ASN A 437 10.29 17.84 8.95
C ASN A 437 11.50 18.77 8.98
N ASP A 438 11.39 20.04 8.56
CA ASP A 438 12.51 21.01 8.45
C ASP A 438 13.30 21.15 9.76
N SER A 439 12.60 21.16 10.91
CA SER A 439 13.23 21.30 12.22
C SER A 439 14.17 20.13 12.58
N VAL A 440 13.90 18.94 12.09
CA VAL A 440 14.72 17.74 12.27
C VAL A 440 15.79 17.66 11.18
N LEU A 441 15.38 17.81 9.92
CA LEU A 441 16.27 17.68 8.75
C LEU A 441 17.40 18.73 8.75
N SER A 442 17.14 19.93 9.27
CA SER A 442 18.18 20.96 9.41
C SER A 442 19.30 20.60 10.40
N GLN A 443 19.11 19.58 11.22
CA GLN A 443 20.10 19.13 12.23
C GLN A 443 20.89 17.90 11.78
N VAL A 444 20.55 17.30 10.63
CA VAL A 444 21.18 16.09 10.11
C VAL A 444 21.76 16.37 8.73
N SER A 445 22.84 15.64 8.39
CA SER A 445 23.46 15.71 7.07
C SER A 445 22.96 14.55 6.21
N MET A 446 22.21 14.87 5.16
CA MET A 446 21.71 13.92 4.18
C MET A 446 22.57 13.97 2.92
N SER A 447 22.68 12.84 2.24
CA SER A 447 23.42 12.71 0.99
C SER A 447 22.47 12.56 -0.20
N PRO A 448 22.82 13.09 -1.38
CA PRO A 448 21.99 12.88 -2.57
C PRO A 448 22.06 11.42 -3.04
N LEU A 449 20.99 10.93 -3.64
CA LEU A 449 21.00 9.67 -4.36
C LEU A 449 21.78 9.81 -5.67
N GLU A 450 22.85 9.02 -5.83
CA GLU A 450 23.63 8.99 -7.07
C GLU A 450 23.25 7.76 -7.89
N SER A 451 22.91 7.96 -9.16
CA SER A 451 22.53 6.88 -10.10
C SER A 451 23.69 6.49 -11.00
N PHE A 452 23.84 5.19 -11.26
CA PHE A 452 24.78 4.68 -12.27
C PHE A 452 24.14 3.53 -13.06
N TRP A 453 24.69 3.25 -14.24
CA TRP A 453 24.18 2.22 -15.14
C TRP A 453 25.30 1.30 -15.59
N PHE A 454 25.01 0.02 -15.68
CA PHE A 454 25.99 -1.00 -16.08
C PHE A 454 25.33 -2.10 -16.94
N PRO A 455 26.12 -2.88 -17.71
CA PRO A 455 25.62 -4.05 -18.42
C PRO A 455 25.42 -5.21 -17.41
N GLY A 456 24.15 -5.57 -17.18
CA GLY A 456 23.75 -6.66 -16.29
C GLY A 456 23.76 -8.03 -16.94
N ALA A 457 22.87 -8.91 -16.46
CA ALA A 457 22.61 -10.21 -17.05
C ALA A 457 22.10 -10.04 -18.49
N ASN A 458 22.38 -11.00 -19.33
CA ASN A 458 22.00 -11.00 -20.76
C ASN A 458 22.51 -9.78 -21.55
N GLY A 459 23.33 -8.90 -20.97
CA GLY A 459 23.78 -7.64 -21.57
C GLY A 459 22.74 -6.51 -21.45
N ASP A 460 21.66 -6.70 -20.72
CA ASP A 460 20.66 -5.68 -20.49
C ASP A 460 21.20 -4.55 -19.60
N LYS A 461 20.66 -3.34 -19.78
CA LYS A 461 21.09 -2.15 -19.05
C LYS A 461 20.40 -2.12 -17.68
N VAL A 462 21.19 -2.22 -16.61
CA VAL A 462 20.72 -2.26 -15.21
C VAL A 462 21.11 -0.99 -14.50
N GLN A 463 20.22 -0.46 -13.65
CA GLN A 463 20.46 0.75 -12.84
C GLN A 463 20.87 0.37 -11.42
N GLY A 464 21.89 1.07 -10.95
CA GLY A 464 22.30 1.05 -9.56
C GLY A 464 22.23 2.45 -8.95
N PHE A 465 22.15 2.49 -7.62
CA PHE A 465 22.19 3.70 -6.83
C PHE A 465 23.27 3.62 -5.76
N LEU A 466 23.78 4.79 -5.38
CA LEU A 466 24.79 4.95 -4.36
C LEU A 466 24.44 6.11 -3.44
N VAL A 467 24.60 5.90 -2.12
CA VAL A 467 24.52 6.94 -1.09
C VAL A 467 25.86 6.98 -0.36
N ARG A 468 26.45 8.17 -0.28
CA ARG A 468 27.72 8.39 0.42
C ARG A 468 27.49 8.66 1.91
N PRO A 469 28.44 8.31 2.79
CA PRO A 469 28.33 8.70 4.18
C PRO A 469 28.40 10.23 4.34
N PRO A 470 27.77 10.80 5.40
CA PRO A 470 27.91 12.20 5.71
C PRO A 470 29.38 12.57 5.93
N ASN A 471 29.78 13.80 5.54
CA ASN A 471 31.16 14.30 5.58
C ASN A 471 32.14 13.43 4.76
N PHE A 472 31.68 12.95 3.63
CA PHE A 472 32.47 12.12 2.71
C PHE A 472 33.79 12.76 2.30
N ASP A 473 34.88 11.98 2.40
CA ASP A 473 36.22 12.35 1.95
C ASP A 473 36.65 11.42 0.78
N PRO A 474 36.82 11.92 -0.44
CA PRO A 474 37.15 11.09 -1.61
C PRO A 474 38.52 10.39 -1.52
N ASN A 475 39.35 10.81 -0.60
CA ASN A 475 40.70 10.21 -0.39
C ASN A 475 40.69 9.03 0.60
N LYS A 476 39.55 8.74 1.23
CA LYS A 476 39.37 7.63 2.15
C LYS A 476 38.71 6.44 1.50
N LYS A 477 38.90 5.26 2.08
CA LYS A 477 38.22 4.04 1.75
C LYS A 477 37.07 3.82 2.72
N TYR A 478 35.89 3.43 2.19
CA TYR A 478 34.71 3.18 2.98
C TYR A 478 34.17 1.75 2.79
N PRO A 479 33.78 1.08 3.86
CA PRO A 479 33.13 -0.20 3.79
C PRO A 479 31.75 -0.05 3.10
N VAL A 480 31.21 -1.17 2.61
CA VAL A 480 29.95 -1.20 1.85
C VAL A 480 28.84 -1.89 2.64
N LYS A 481 27.67 -1.28 2.67
CA LYS A 481 26.38 -1.93 2.91
C LYS A 481 25.65 -2.07 1.58
N PHE A 482 25.54 -3.29 1.11
CA PHE A 482 24.86 -3.63 -0.13
C PHE A 482 23.40 -4.00 0.19
N LEU A 483 22.44 -3.13 -0.16
CA LEU A 483 21.03 -3.33 0.15
C LEU A 483 20.32 -3.99 -1.03
N ILE A 484 19.54 -5.04 -0.76
CA ILE A 484 18.80 -5.82 -1.73
C ILE A 484 17.31 -5.66 -1.43
N HIS A 485 16.54 -5.11 -2.38
CA HIS A 485 15.12 -4.87 -2.17
C HIS A 485 14.29 -6.16 -2.19
N GLY A 486 13.11 -6.09 -1.59
CA GLY A 486 12.08 -7.12 -1.61
C GLY A 486 11.22 -7.07 -2.88
N GLY A 487 10.19 -7.85 -2.91
CA GLY A 487 9.30 -8.07 -4.04
C GLY A 487 9.32 -9.54 -4.45
N PRO A 488 10.03 -9.95 -5.54
CA PRO A 488 11.13 -9.27 -6.27
C PRO A 488 10.72 -8.07 -7.11
N GLN A 489 9.43 -7.95 -7.44
CA GLN A 489 8.90 -6.87 -8.23
C GLN A 489 8.67 -5.63 -7.33
N GLY A 490 9.73 -4.90 -7.10
CA GLY A 490 9.85 -3.63 -6.41
C GLY A 490 11.04 -2.88 -6.98
N ALA A 491 11.40 -1.74 -6.42
CA ALA A 491 12.57 -1.00 -6.85
C ALA A 491 13.14 -0.12 -5.72
N TRP A 492 14.43 0.16 -5.76
CA TRP A 492 15.04 1.28 -5.08
C TRP A 492 14.83 2.55 -5.91
N GLY A 493 14.64 3.67 -5.24
CA GLY A 493 14.45 4.95 -5.90
C GLY A 493 14.74 6.14 -5.02
N ASP A 494 14.40 7.33 -5.53
CA ASP A 494 14.48 8.58 -4.77
C ASP A 494 13.25 8.73 -3.86
N ASP A 495 13.14 7.80 -2.91
CA ASP A 495 12.03 7.67 -1.97
C ASP A 495 12.52 7.58 -0.52
N TRP A 496 11.63 7.94 0.41
CA TRP A 496 11.88 7.86 1.85
C TRP A 496 11.31 6.57 2.44
N SER A 497 12.15 5.84 3.14
CA SER A 497 11.70 4.68 3.92
C SER A 497 12.12 4.80 5.39
N TYR A 498 11.18 4.60 6.32
CA TYR A 498 11.50 4.46 7.75
C TYR A 498 11.98 3.05 8.11
N ARG A 499 11.70 2.05 7.28
CA ARG A 499 12.06 0.64 7.53
C ARG A 499 13.45 0.29 7.02
N TRP A 500 13.78 0.75 5.80
CA TRP A 500 15.05 0.48 5.11
C TRP A 500 15.63 1.81 4.61
N ASN A 501 16.06 2.66 5.55
CA ASN A 501 16.53 4.00 5.23
C ASN A 501 18.02 3.98 4.84
N PRO A 502 18.39 4.26 3.57
CA PRO A 502 19.78 4.23 3.12
C PRO A 502 20.67 5.25 3.83
N GLU A 503 20.13 6.40 4.25
CA GLU A 503 20.88 7.42 4.99
C GLU A 503 21.29 6.95 6.38
N LEU A 504 20.40 6.22 7.09
CA LEU A 504 20.76 5.59 8.36
C LEU A 504 21.80 4.49 8.20
N PHE A 505 21.77 3.78 7.08
CA PHE A 505 22.81 2.78 6.78
C PHE A 505 24.13 3.41 6.38
N ALA A 506 24.12 4.57 5.74
CA ALA A 506 25.33 5.31 5.39
C ALA A 506 25.96 6.02 6.58
N ALA A 507 25.20 6.28 7.65
CA ALA A 507 25.61 7.09 8.78
C ALA A 507 26.88 6.55 9.49
N PRO A 508 27.70 7.43 10.11
CA PRO A 508 28.81 7.03 10.96
C PRO A 508 28.36 6.15 12.12
N THR A 509 29.20 5.20 12.49
CA THR A 509 29.01 4.32 13.65
C THR A 509 30.18 4.46 14.63
N SER A 510 30.10 3.78 15.78
CA SER A 510 31.25 3.72 16.71
C SER A 510 32.48 3.09 16.09
N SER A 511 32.36 2.35 15.00
CA SER A 511 33.41 1.62 14.32
C SER A 511 34.06 2.40 13.16
N GLY A 512 33.47 3.53 12.71
CA GLY A 512 34.05 4.25 11.58
C GLY A 512 33.25 5.44 11.07
N PRO A 513 33.75 6.06 9.99
CA PRO A 513 33.20 7.31 9.43
C PRO A 513 31.90 7.12 8.65
N GLY A 514 31.32 5.91 8.63
CA GLY A 514 30.12 5.55 7.89
C GLY A 514 30.43 4.56 6.75
N TYR A 515 29.39 4.29 5.98
CA TYR A 515 29.38 3.29 4.91
C TYR A 515 28.96 3.92 3.59
N VAL A 516 29.50 3.41 2.49
CA VAL A 516 28.88 3.59 1.18
C VAL A 516 27.74 2.59 1.08
N VAL A 517 26.54 3.08 0.77
CA VAL A 517 25.38 2.23 0.53
C VAL A 517 25.21 2.05 -0.97
N ILE A 518 25.08 0.81 -1.41
CA ILE A 518 24.86 0.45 -2.82
C ILE A 518 23.54 -0.30 -2.92
N MET A 519 22.75 0.03 -3.94
CA MET A 519 21.44 -0.54 -4.25
C MET A 519 21.35 -0.81 -5.75
N ILE A 520 20.89 -1.99 -6.14
CA ILE A 520 20.76 -2.39 -7.55
C ILE A 520 19.31 -2.74 -7.83
N ASN A 521 18.77 -2.22 -8.93
CA ASN A 521 17.47 -2.61 -9.46
C ASN A 521 17.69 -3.73 -10.50
N PHE A 522 17.74 -4.94 -10.01
CA PHE A 522 18.00 -6.18 -10.77
C PHE A 522 16.80 -6.58 -11.64
N HIS A 523 16.99 -7.53 -12.57
CA HIS A 523 15.90 -8.15 -13.34
C HIS A 523 14.77 -8.62 -12.39
N GLY A 524 13.57 -8.16 -12.64
CA GLY A 524 12.42 -8.26 -11.75
C GLY A 524 11.95 -6.89 -11.21
N SER A 525 12.84 -5.88 -11.14
CA SER A 525 12.50 -4.58 -10.59
C SER A 525 11.47 -3.81 -11.43
N THR A 526 10.59 -3.05 -10.74
CA THR A 526 9.62 -2.15 -11.35
C THR A 526 10.27 -0.89 -11.93
N GLY A 527 9.56 -0.16 -12.77
CA GLY A 527 10.05 1.09 -13.37
C GLY A 527 10.91 0.93 -14.64
N TYR A 528 11.13 -0.29 -15.13
CA TYR A 528 11.97 -0.57 -16.31
C TYR A 528 11.22 -1.25 -17.47
N GLY A 529 9.90 -1.35 -17.36
CA GLY A 529 9.02 -2.00 -18.31
C GLY A 529 8.69 -3.46 -17.95
N GLN A 530 7.58 -3.96 -18.51
CA GLN A 530 7.04 -5.26 -18.10
C GLN A 530 7.97 -6.43 -18.44
N LYS A 531 8.70 -6.34 -19.54
CA LYS A 531 9.70 -7.38 -19.91
C LYS A 531 10.79 -7.53 -18.84
N PHE A 532 11.23 -6.43 -18.25
CA PHE A 532 12.25 -6.45 -17.18
C PHE A 532 11.70 -7.05 -15.89
N ILE A 533 10.43 -6.73 -15.56
CA ILE A 533 9.70 -7.31 -14.43
C ILE A 533 9.54 -8.83 -14.62
N ASP A 534 9.09 -9.26 -15.79
CA ASP A 534 8.81 -10.67 -16.09
C ASP A 534 10.07 -11.55 -16.08
N ALA A 535 11.24 -10.97 -16.22
CA ALA A 535 12.50 -11.73 -16.34
C ALA A 535 12.85 -12.55 -15.09
N ILE A 536 12.25 -12.22 -13.94
CA ILE A 536 12.45 -12.96 -12.68
C ILE A 536 11.59 -14.23 -12.60
N ASN A 537 10.49 -14.32 -13.37
CA ASN A 537 9.52 -15.41 -13.28
C ASN A 537 10.12 -16.76 -13.62
N GLY A 538 10.31 -17.62 -12.62
CA GLY A 538 10.97 -18.91 -12.73
C GLY A 538 12.51 -18.86 -12.75
N ASP A 539 13.10 -17.69 -12.44
CA ASP A 539 14.57 -17.48 -12.45
C ASP A 539 15.06 -16.73 -11.20
N TRP A 540 14.55 -17.05 -10.04
CA TRP A 540 14.73 -16.29 -8.79
C TRP A 540 16.17 -16.07 -8.36
N GLY A 541 17.07 -17.02 -8.57
CA GLY A 541 18.50 -16.95 -8.23
C GLY A 541 19.42 -16.82 -9.44
N GLY A 542 18.87 -16.55 -10.65
CA GLY A 542 19.61 -16.46 -11.89
C GLY A 542 20.02 -15.03 -12.27
N ALA A 543 19.29 -14.40 -13.20
CA ALA A 543 19.61 -13.07 -13.72
C ALA A 543 19.70 -12.00 -12.61
N ALA A 544 18.82 -12.06 -11.63
CA ALA A 544 18.84 -11.13 -10.51
C ALA A 544 20.14 -11.23 -9.67
N PHE A 545 20.60 -12.44 -9.38
CA PHE A 545 21.87 -12.64 -8.68
C PHE A 545 23.07 -12.16 -9.51
N GLU A 546 23.05 -12.42 -10.82
CA GLU A 546 24.08 -11.94 -11.74
C GLU A 546 24.15 -10.42 -11.79
N ASP A 547 22.98 -9.73 -11.85
CA ASP A 547 22.91 -8.26 -11.81
C ASP A 547 23.48 -7.69 -10.54
N LEU A 548 23.12 -8.27 -9.40
CA LEU A 548 23.61 -7.85 -8.09
C LEU A 548 25.14 -7.94 -8.01
N MET A 549 25.71 -9.06 -8.45
CA MET A 549 27.17 -9.25 -8.42
C MET A 549 27.89 -8.33 -9.42
N LYS A 550 27.40 -8.20 -10.66
CA LYS A 550 27.94 -7.30 -11.67
C LYS A 550 27.83 -5.82 -11.29
N GLY A 551 26.71 -5.43 -10.67
CA GLY A 551 26.49 -4.05 -10.23
C GLY A 551 27.46 -3.66 -9.13
N LEU A 552 27.73 -4.56 -8.19
CA LEU A 552 28.72 -4.35 -7.14
C LEU A 552 30.16 -4.31 -7.71
N ASP A 553 30.50 -5.23 -8.64
CA ASP A 553 31.79 -5.21 -9.37
C ASP A 553 31.98 -3.90 -10.15
N TYR A 554 30.94 -3.41 -10.82
CA TYR A 554 30.97 -2.12 -11.52
C TYR A 554 31.25 -0.97 -10.54
N ALA A 555 30.55 -0.94 -9.39
CA ALA A 555 30.74 0.09 -8.38
C ALA A 555 32.17 0.09 -7.82
N GLU A 556 32.74 -1.07 -7.50
CA GLU A 556 34.14 -1.20 -7.05
C GLU A 556 35.14 -0.66 -8.06
N GLN A 557 34.90 -0.90 -9.35
CA GLN A 557 35.78 -0.47 -10.44
C GLN A 557 35.74 1.04 -10.67
N HIS A 558 34.56 1.66 -10.50
CA HIS A 558 34.33 3.05 -10.87
C HIS A 558 34.40 4.03 -9.70
N TYR A 559 34.20 3.53 -8.48
CA TYR A 559 34.26 4.36 -7.26
C TYR A 559 35.47 3.97 -6.40
N PRO A 560 36.64 4.64 -6.59
CA PRO A 560 37.88 4.25 -5.95
C PRO A 560 37.87 4.36 -4.42
N PHE A 561 36.88 5.02 -3.84
CA PHE A 561 36.70 5.12 -2.39
C PHE A 561 35.99 3.89 -1.76
N ILE A 562 35.53 2.93 -2.54
CA ILE A 562 34.97 1.66 -2.06
C ILE A 562 36.09 0.77 -1.56
N ASP A 563 35.89 0.17 -0.39
CA ASP A 563 36.77 -0.87 0.17
C ASP A 563 36.13 -2.24 -0.10
N LYS A 564 36.53 -2.87 -1.19
CA LYS A 564 36.04 -4.18 -1.63
C LYS A 564 36.31 -5.35 -0.68
N ASP A 565 37.23 -5.14 0.27
CA ASP A 565 37.55 -6.15 1.29
C ASP A 565 36.65 -6.01 2.53
N ARG A 566 35.78 -5.01 2.58
CA ARG A 566 34.86 -4.73 3.68
C ARG A 566 33.44 -4.51 3.19
N GLU A 567 32.80 -5.60 2.71
CA GLU A 567 31.44 -5.58 2.18
C GLU A 567 30.49 -6.44 3.00
N SER A 568 29.25 -5.97 3.16
CA SER A 568 28.13 -6.70 3.74
C SER A 568 26.93 -6.66 2.80
N ALA A 569 26.07 -7.70 2.81
CA ALA A 569 24.81 -7.71 2.06
C ALA A 569 23.64 -7.85 3.02
N LEU A 570 22.61 -7.02 2.80
CA LEU A 570 21.45 -6.92 3.65
C LEU A 570 20.18 -6.91 2.77
N GLY A 571 19.18 -7.72 3.13
CA GLY A 571 17.92 -7.75 2.38
C GLY A 571 16.76 -8.26 3.20
N ALA A 572 15.53 -7.88 2.78
CA ALA A 572 14.29 -8.33 3.38
C ALA A 572 13.36 -8.94 2.32
N SER A 573 12.49 -9.87 2.75
CA SER A 573 11.53 -10.52 1.86
C SER A 573 12.24 -11.26 0.72
N TYR A 574 11.98 -10.94 -0.55
CA TYR A 574 12.82 -11.45 -1.64
C TYR A 574 14.30 -11.07 -1.44
N GLY A 575 14.60 -9.85 -0.94
CA GLY A 575 15.97 -9.48 -0.59
C GLY A 575 16.57 -10.35 0.50
N GLY A 576 15.76 -10.83 1.45
CA GLY A 576 16.14 -11.83 2.45
C GLY A 576 16.34 -13.22 1.84
N TYR A 577 15.49 -13.63 0.89
CA TYR A 577 15.71 -14.82 0.07
C TYR A 577 17.05 -14.73 -0.69
N MET A 578 17.31 -13.60 -1.35
CA MET A 578 18.56 -13.40 -2.09
C MET A 578 19.77 -13.39 -1.15
N ALA A 579 19.64 -12.83 0.06
CA ALA A 579 20.67 -12.93 1.10
C ALA A 579 20.95 -14.39 1.47
N ASN A 580 19.89 -15.22 1.63
CA ASN A 580 20.02 -16.66 1.87
C ASN A 580 20.64 -17.41 0.67
N TRP A 581 20.35 -16.98 -0.56
CA TRP A 581 20.93 -17.51 -1.78
C TRP A 581 22.43 -17.19 -1.85
N ILE A 582 22.80 -15.95 -1.61
CA ILE A 582 24.17 -15.45 -1.60
C ILE A 582 25.08 -16.23 -0.65
N ILE A 583 24.63 -16.56 0.56
CA ILE A 583 25.43 -17.33 1.55
C ILE A 583 25.92 -18.66 0.99
N GLY A 584 25.09 -19.30 0.13
CA GLY A 584 25.39 -20.60 -0.46
C GLY A 584 26.21 -20.55 -1.77
N HIS A 585 26.32 -19.37 -2.39
CA HIS A 585 26.85 -19.23 -3.75
C HIS A 585 28.09 -18.34 -3.86
N THR A 586 28.42 -17.53 -2.83
CA THR A 586 29.64 -16.73 -2.80
C THR A 586 30.13 -16.51 -1.38
N ASN A 587 31.45 -16.32 -1.22
CA ASN A 587 32.08 -15.92 0.04
C ASN A 587 32.58 -14.47 0.01
N ARG A 588 32.03 -13.63 -0.86
CA ARG A 588 32.43 -12.24 -1.05
C ARG A 588 32.23 -11.41 0.21
N PHE A 589 31.08 -11.55 0.85
CA PHE A 589 30.66 -10.69 1.96
C PHE A 589 31.22 -11.13 3.31
N LYS A 590 31.58 -10.17 4.15
CA LYS A 590 32.08 -10.40 5.53
C LYS A 590 30.94 -10.81 6.47
N CYS A 591 29.73 -10.32 6.22
CA CYS A 591 28.52 -10.75 6.92
C CYS A 591 27.27 -10.50 6.09
N ILE A 592 26.20 -11.16 6.47
CA ILE A 592 24.87 -11.09 5.85
C ILE A 592 23.83 -10.68 6.91
N VAL A 593 22.81 -9.95 6.47
CA VAL A 593 21.56 -9.75 7.20
C VAL A 593 20.41 -10.26 6.34
N SER A 594 19.77 -11.33 6.78
CA SER A 594 18.57 -11.89 6.17
C SER A 594 17.37 -11.57 7.05
N HIS A 595 16.49 -10.72 6.57
CA HIS A 595 15.25 -10.35 7.24
C HIS A 595 14.07 -10.97 6.49
N ASP A 596 13.24 -11.74 7.21
CA ASP A 596 12.04 -12.42 6.70
C ASP A 596 12.22 -13.07 5.29
N GLY A 597 13.37 -13.69 5.08
CA GLY A 597 13.75 -14.29 3.80
C GLY A 597 13.27 -15.73 3.66
N MET A 598 12.73 -16.08 2.50
CA MET A 598 12.42 -17.47 2.15
C MET A 598 13.72 -18.31 2.16
N PHE A 599 13.68 -19.47 2.81
CA PHE A 599 14.82 -20.38 2.90
C PHE A 599 14.56 -21.73 2.24
N ASN A 600 13.39 -22.31 2.48
CA ASN A 600 12.95 -23.55 1.85
C ASN A 600 11.68 -23.28 1.03
N THR A 601 11.83 -23.18 -0.27
CA THR A 601 10.74 -22.80 -1.18
C THR A 601 9.58 -23.81 -1.19
N GLU A 602 9.83 -25.11 -0.96
CA GLU A 602 8.76 -26.12 -0.90
C GLU A 602 7.86 -25.90 0.32
N SER A 603 8.44 -25.67 1.52
CA SER A 603 7.65 -25.41 2.72
C SER A 603 7.01 -24.02 2.69
N ALA A 604 7.70 -23.02 2.15
CA ALA A 604 7.20 -21.67 2.02
C ALA A 604 5.90 -21.56 1.20
N TRP A 605 5.69 -22.43 0.23
CA TRP A 605 4.40 -22.52 -0.47
C TRP A 605 3.27 -22.94 0.48
N GLY A 606 3.53 -23.85 1.41
CA GLY A 606 2.51 -24.38 2.31
C GLY A 606 2.25 -23.51 3.54
N ASP A 607 3.13 -22.58 3.84
CA ASP A 607 3.05 -21.71 5.00
C ASP A 607 2.87 -20.21 4.68
N THR A 608 2.72 -19.84 3.39
CA THR A 608 2.30 -18.50 2.97
C THR A 608 0.79 -18.32 2.99
N GLU A 609 0.33 -17.09 3.07
CA GLU A 609 -1.08 -16.73 2.92
C GLU A 609 -1.47 -16.45 1.45
N GLU A 610 -0.49 -16.21 0.56
CA GLU A 610 -0.70 -15.83 -0.85
C GLU A 610 -0.17 -16.90 -1.81
N LEU A 611 -0.94 -17.95 -2.05
CA LEU A 611 -0.52 -19.05 -2.91
C LEU A 611 -0.34 -18.66 -4.36
N TRP A 612 -1.16 -17.72 -4.89
CA TRP A 612 -1.08 -17.22 -6.27
C TRP A 612 0.33 -16.75 -6.61
N PHE A 613 1.03 -16.08 -5.69
CA PHE A 613 2.37 -15.56 -5.89
C PHE A 613 3.38 -16.71 -6.14
N ASN A 614 3.47 -17.64 -5.21
CA ASN A 614 4.40 -18.77 -5.35
C ASN A 614 4.07 -19.64 -6.57
N GLU A 615 2.78 -19.87 -6.86
CA GLU A 615 2.38 -20.69 -8.01
C GLU A 615 2.70 -20.03 -9.34
N TRP A 616 2.63 -18.69 -9.41
CA TRP A 616 3.09 -17.95 -10.58
C TRP A 616 4.61 -18.02 -10.73
N GLU A 617 5.33 -17.67 -9.69
CA GLU A 617 6.79 -17.57 -9.71
C GLU A 617 7.48 -18.91 -9.95
N PHE A 618 7.00 -19.99 -9.36
CA PHE A 618 7.56 -21.34 -9.51
C PHE A 618 6.81 -22.24 -10.51
N LYS A 619 5.88 -21.65 -11.30
CA LYS A 619 5.14 -22.31 -12.39
C LYS A 619 4.28 -23.48 -11.92
N GLY A 620 3.50 -23.29 -10.87
CA GLY A 620 2.56 -24.24 -10.30
C GLY A 620 2.91 -24.65 -8.86
N THR A 621 2.17 -25.62 -8.32
CA THR A 621 2.40 -26.12 -6.96
C THR A 621 3.69 -26.93 -6.84
N PRO A 622 4.28 -27.08 -5.64
CA PRO A 622 5.46 -27.93 -5.44
C PRO A 622 5.19 -29.43 -5.70
N TYR A 623 3.93 -29.83 -5.73
CA TYR A 623 3.55 -31.21 -6.09
C TYR A 623 3.58 -31.43 -7.61
N ALA A 624 3.25 -30.40 -8.39
CA ALA A 624 3.25 -30.45 -9.86
C ALA A 624 4.60 -30.11 -10.47
N ASN A 625 5.37 -29.20 -9.86
CA ASN A 625 6.62 -28.69 -10.41
C ASN A 625 7.75 -28.60 -9.37
N ARG A 626 8.00 -29.70 -8.67
CA ARG A 626 8.95 -29.80 -7.57
C ARG A 626 10.37 -29.36 -7.94
N GLU A 627 10.80 -29.64 -9.16
CA GLU A 627 12.16 -29.30 -9.61
C GLU A 627 12.39 -27.79 -9.64
N GLN A 628 11.39 -27.01 -10.04
CA GLN A 628 11.47 -25.56 -10.07
C GLN A 628 11.62 -24.97 -8.66
N TYR A 629 10.86 -25.48 -7.68
CA TYR A 629 11.01 -25.09 -6.28
C TYR A 629 12.41 -25.43 -5.76
N ARG A 630 12.88 -26.65 -5.97
CA ARG A 630 14.20 -27.10 -5.50
C ARG A 630 15.34 -26.35 -6.16
N LYS A 631 15.22 -26.04 -7.47
CA LYS A 631 16.24 -25.29 -8.20
C LYS A 631 16.60 -23.98 -7.51
N TRP A 632 15.62 -23.30 -6.96
CA TRP A 632 15.78 -21.97 -6.36
C TRP A 632 15.69 -21.97 -4.83
N SER A 633 15.88 -23.12 -4.19
CA SER A 633 15.74 -23.24 -2.73
C SER A 633 17.09 -23.11 -2.02
N PRO A 634 17.34 -22.01 -1.26
CA PRO A 634 18.63 -21.76 -0.62
C PRO A 634 19.10 -22.87 0.31
N HIS A 635 18.19 -23.55 1.02
CA HIS A 635 18.52 -24.63 1.97
C HIS A 635 19.29 -25.78 1.33
N LEU A 636 19.16 -26.01 0.02
CA LEU A 636 19.90 -27.06 -0.68
C LEU A 636 21.38 -26.74 -0.85
N SER A 637 21.76 -25.48 -0.70
CA SER A 637 23.16 -25.02 -0.71
C SER A 637 23.77 -24.88 0.69
N ALA A 638 23.06 -25.30 1.73
CA ALA A 638 23.42 -25.07 3.11
C ALA A 638 24.82 -25.57 3.50
N THR A 639 25.29 -26.68 2.90
CA THR A 639 26.65 -27.21 3.13
C THR A 639 27.78 -26.23 2.76
N ASN A 640 27.48 -25.21 1.96
CA ASN A 640 28.43 -24.17 1.56
C ASN A 640 28.48 -22.98 2.53
N PHE A 641 27.57 -22.89 3.49
CA PHE A 641 27.43 -21.73 4.35
C PHE A 641 28.64 -21.52 5.25
N LYS A 642 29.21 -20.31 5.19
CA LYS A 642 30.39 -19.91 5.98
C LYS A 642 30.28 -18.48 6.49
N THR A 643 29.52 -17.64 5.79
CA THR A 643 29.45 -16.20 6.08
C THR A 643 28.62 -15.93 7.33
N PRO A 644 29.15 -15.18 8.31
CA PRO A 644 28.39 -14.76 9.49
C PRO A 644 27.06 -14.12 9.13
N THR A 645 25.96 -14.59 9.74
CA THR A 645 24.61 -14.21 9.33
C THR A 645 23.75 -13.78 10.51
N LEU A 646 23.14 -12.59 10.42
CA LEU A 646 22.04 -12.15 11.27
C LEU A 646 20.71 -12.51 10.60
N VAL A 647 19.88 -13.27 11.30
CA VAL A 647 18.52 -13.61 10.89
C VAL A 647 17.56 -12.70 11.66
N VAL A 648 16.62 -12.05 10.96
CA VAL A 648 15.59 -11.22 11.57
C VAL A 648 14.22 -11.72 11.12
N HIS A 649 13.24 -11.86 12.04
CA HIS A 649 11.91 -12.32 11.67
C HIS A 649 10.84 -11.90 12.70
N GLY A 650 9.64 -11.56 12.20
CA GLY A 650 8.45 -11.30 12.99
C GLY A 650 7.60 -12.56 13.18
N GLN A 651 7.02 -12.75 14.37
CA GLN A 651 6.15 -13.90 14.68
C GLN A 651 4.84 -13.88 13.85
N LEU A 652 4.33 -12.68 13.57
CA LEU A 652 3.06 -12.48 12.88
C LEU A 652 3.24 -12.31 11.36
N ASP A 653 4.35 -12.77 10.83
CA ASP A 653 4.60 -12.80 9.40
C ASP A 653 3.91 -14.01 8.78
N TYR A 654 2.84 -13.77 8.04
CA TYR A 654 2.09 -14.81 7.32
C TYR A 654 2.35 -14.77 5.81
N ARG A 655 3.10 -13.76 5.35
CA ARG A 655 3.61 -13.64 3.98
C ARG A 655 4.78 -14.60 3.74
N LEU A 656 5.80 -14.50 4.57
CA LEU A 656 6.92 -15.44 4.67
C LEU A 656 7.03 -15.90 6.11
N ASP A 657 6.41 -17.03 6.42
CA ASP A 657 6.21 -17.51 7.78
C ASP A 657 7.53 -17.61 8.57
N VAL A 658 7.47 -17.30 9.86
CA VAL A 658 8.61 -17.29 10.77
C VAL A 658 9.39 -18.62 10.79
N SER A 659 8.75 -19.71 10.38
CA SER A 659 9.38 -21.03 10.20
C SER A 659 10.59 -20.98 9.27
N GLN A 660 10.57 -20.13 8.24
CA GLN A 660 11.68 -19.93 7.31
C GLN A 660 12.92 -19.35 8.03
N GLY A 661 12.71 -18.41 8.95
CA GLY A 661 13.76 -17.85 9.79
C GLY A 661 14.32 -18.85 10.81
N PHE A 662 13.47 -19.66 11.41
CA PHE A 662 13.88 -20.72 12.36
C PHE A 662 14.70 -21.81 11.63
N ASP A 663 14.29 -22.22 10.43
CA ASP A 663 14.99 -23.23 9.66
C ASP A 663 16.39 -22.72 9.26
N LEU A 664 16.50 -21.48 8.75
CA LEU A 664 17.79 -20.85 8.44
C LEU A 664 18.70 -20.76 9.68
N PHE A 665 18.18 -20.20 10.79
CA PHE A 665 18.97 -20.02 12.02
C PHE A 665 19.44 -21.36 12.59
N THR A 666 18.59 -22.38 12.62
CA THR A 666 18.92 -23.74 13.07
C THR A 666 20.02 -24.33 12.20
N THR A 667 19.92 -24.17 10.88
CA THR A 667 20.90 -24.66 9.91
C THR A 667 22.27 -24.01 10.12
N LEU A 668 22.32 -22.68 10.27
CA LEU A 668 23.55 -21.94 10.53
C LEU A 668 24.22 -22.38 11.82
N GLN A 669 23.46 -22.45 12.92
CA GLN A 669 23.94 -22.89 14.23
C GLN A 669 24.47 -24.34 14.19
N ARG A 670 23.71 -25.23 13.55
CA ARG A 670 24.09 -26.67 13.44
C ARG A 670 25.40 -26.85 12.67
N GLN A 671 25.68 -25.97 11.70
CA GLN A 671 26.93 -25.99 10.92
C GLN A 671 28.08 -25.22 11.56
N GLY A 672 27.85 -24.60 12.71
CA GLY A 672 28.86 -23.79 13.40
C GLY A 672 29.18 -22.45 12.70
N VAL A 673 28.29 -21.98 11.83
CA VAL A 673 28.39 -20.65 11.21
C VAL A 673 28.02 -19.59 12.25
N PRO A 674 28.87 -18.57 12.49
CA PRO A 674 28.53 -17.48 13.41
C PRO A 674 27.19 -16.84 13.02
N SER A 675 26.21 -16.91 13.91
CA SER A 675 24.87 -16.39 13.60
C SER A 675 24.16 -15.90 14.86
N LYS A 676 23.22 -14.98 14.65
CA LYS A 676 22.35 -14.41 15.67
C LYS A 676 20.94 -14.34 15.07
N MET A 677 19.93 -14.52 15.91
CA MET A 677 18.54 -14.29 15.52
C MET A 677 17.95 -13.13 16.33
N LEU A 678 17.36 -12.16 15.62
CA LEU A 678 16.54 -11.10 16.17
C LEU A 678 15.07 -11.43 15.86
N TYR A 679 14.33 -11.83 16.88
CA TYR A 679 12.96 -12.29 16.78
C TYR A 679 12.02 -11.30 17.46
N PHE A 680 10.96 -10.90 16.71
CA PHE A 680 9.93 -9.98 17.21
C PHE A 680 8.61 -10.72 17.38
N PRO A 681 8.14 -10.94 18.63
CA PRO A 681 6.91 -11.69 18.87
C PRO A 681 5.63 -10.93 18.49
N ASP A 682 5.74 -9.64 18.23
CA ASP A 682 4.63 -8.71 18.04
C ASP A 682 4.72 -7.89 16.75
N GLU A 683 5.56 -8.30 15.79
CA GLU A 683 5.66 -7.74 14.44
C GLU A 683 5.30 -8.79 13.39
N GLY A 684 4.84 -8.32 12.24
CA GLY A 684 4.60 -9.12 11.04
C GLY A 684 5.77 -9.08 10.08
N HIS A 685 5.46 -9.11 8.76
CA HIS A 685 6.44 -8.99 7.69
C HIS A 685 7.20 -7.66 7.73
N TRP A 686 6.61 -6.63 8.29
CA TRP A 686 7.24 -5.33 8.49
C TRP A 686 7.44 -5.03 9.98
N VAL A 687 8.61 -4.53 10.37
CA VAL A 687 8.88 -3.99 11.70
C VAL A 687 8.41 -2.53 11.71
N LEU A 688 7.27 -2.27 12.33
CA LEU A 688 6.59 -0.96 12.27
C LEU A 688 6.55 -0.22 13.60
N LYS A 689 6.61 -0.93 14.74
CA LYS A 689 6.56 -0.29 16.04
C LYS A 689 7.85 0.49 16.30
N PRO A 690 7.78 1.79 16.68
CA PRO A 690 8.96 2.65 16.79
C PRO A 690 10.05 2.08 17.69
N GLN A 691 9.68 1.49 18.83
CA GLN A 691 10.65 0.87 19.76
C GLN A 691 11.34 -0.36 19.15
N ASN A 692 10.59 -1.17 18.38
CA ASN A 692 11.14 -2.35 17.69
C ASN A 692 12.05 -1.93 16.54
N SER A 693 11.66 -0.89 15.79
CA SER A 693 12.45 -0.30 14.71
C SER A 693 13.81 0.20 15.22
N GLN A 694 13.87 0.85 16.39
CA GLN A 694 15.14 1.28 17.02
C GLN A 694 16.04 0.08 17.37
N VAL A 695 15.45 -0.98 17.95
CA VAL A 695 16.19 -2.22 18.26
C VAL A 695 16.70 -2.89 16.99
N TRP A 696 15.86 -2.90 15.93
CA TRP A 696 16.20 -3.45 14.63
C TRP A 696 17.42 -2.74 14.03
N TYR A 697 17.36 -1.41 13.86
CA TYR A 697 18.48 -0.63 13.31
C TYR A 697 19.77 -0.79 14.13
N LYS A 698 19.65 -0.72 15.45
CA LYS A 698 20.80 -0.91 16.32
C LYS A 698 21.43 -2.29 16.15
N THR A 699 20.63 -3.35 16.16
CA THR A 699 21.11 -4.73 16.07
C THR A 699 21.75 -5.00 14.70
N VAL A 700 21.14 -4.51 13.62
CA VAL A 700 21.67 -4.65 12.26
C VAL A 700 22.98 -3.92 12.09
N ASN A 701 23.07 -2.66 12.52
CA ASN A 701 24.29 -1.88 12.43
C ASN A 701 25.42 -2.46 13.30
N ASP A 702 25.13 -2.85 14.55
CA ASP A 702 26.12 -3.49 15.44
C ASP A 702 26.65 -4.81 14.83
N TRP A 703 25.77 -5.59 14.17
CA TRP A 703 26.18 -6.82 13.49
C TRP A 703 27.14 -6.55 12.34
N VAL A 704 26.80 -5.58 11.48
CA VAL A 704 27.68 -5.19 10.37
C VAL A 704 29.01 -4.65 10.89
N ASP A 705 28.99 -3.75 11.88
CA ASP A 705 30.18 -3.20 12.48
C ASP A 705 31.12 -4.26 13.07
N GLN A 706 30.58 -5.32 13.67
CA GLN A 706 31.35 -6.42 14.24
C GLN A 706 32.22 -7.14 13.20
N TRP A 707 31.72 -7.27 11.95
CA TRP A 707 32.36 -8.09 10.92
C TRP A 707 33.08 -7.26 9.84
N VAL A 708 32.60 -6.04 9.59
CA VAL A 708 33.04 -5.17 8.49
C VAL A 708 33.80 -3.94 8.98
N GLY A 709 33.50 -3.47 10.18
CA GLY A 709 34.08 -2.24 10.74
C GLY A 709 35.53 -2.35 11.23
N LYS A 710 36.13 -3.54 11.22
CA LYS A 710 37.47 -3.79 11.73
C LYS A 710 38.52 -3.81 10.63
#